data_46dcd9bf775f3b1c57e24c2879057260
#
_entry.id   46dcd9bf775f3b1c57e24c2879057260
#
_cell.length_a   1.000
_cell.length_b   1.000
_cell.length_c   1.000
_cell.angle_alpha   90.00
_cell.angle_beta   90.00
_cell.angle_gamma   90.00
#
_symmetry.space_group_name_H-M   'P 1'
#
loop_
_entity.id
_entity.type
_entity.pdbx_description
1 polymer ?
#
loop_
_entity_poly.entity_id
_entity_poly.type
_entity_poly.pdbx_seq_one_letter_code
_entity_poly.pdbx_strand_id
1 'polypeptide(L)'
;MHLIVAEKNISARRIAEILSEGKKITEHKDAGVSTYNFGDTTTVGLRGHVVEIDFEAGYQNWRSEEATPRSLIDAKTIKIPTEKKIVSLLQKLARKADRVTIATDFDTEGELIGKEAYELVRAVNPKVTIDRARFSAITAQELRHAFSHTTDLDFALAAAGEARQSIDLMWGASLTRFISLAARRGGQNILSVGRVQTPTLSMIVDREKEIEAFVPEKYWQLALDFEKNTEVIEARHTNGRFHEKAAAEKARDRTKAPLVVKNVKFGTKQDRAPSPFDTTTYIVTAARLGLSAANAMRIAEDLYMNGFISYPRTDNTVYPPSLDLDGILKTLQNSPFKKDVEWVMANRRAVPTRGKKSSTDHPPIHPTGGATREQLGDDAFRVYELVLRRFLATLAPDAMWKTLKILFDANGEEYTTTGGQLTDPGWHTVYPFSEARETILPEFTTGEKLPIKNVTLDEKETQPPARYTQSRLIQRMEELGLGTKSTRHEVIAKLVSRKYVEGAPLHPTLVGRVVTESLEQHADTITKPVMTRTLESHMQLIKQSQRTREDVIRESREMLHHAFDQLEANQQVIGDDIRNRTAEEMNLGKCPVCGGTLAIKHLRGNTQFIGCSRYPECTFNIGLPMAQWGFAVRTDEICEKHQLNFVRLVRKGARPWDIGCPLCHQINSNHESLREIPSVDEELAGRIQAIHIYTVAELTHSTPEVLTKKLGISSDRAATLIQEAGFVLEKLRRRSECRKFMRDHLIPRKGRSYAKILSALKEVGISELSLLAKADSTTLKKAGVSDAEAEQLLTDAKIVYNSHLLKEIGIPAVSLKKYLSAGIIEPESFCAHSPVALSDMTGMSLGTIQRHVELVCKYLNKPAPKKFSKLQIERGKKELLAISGLGASAVEKMIQAGIIDAGSLLKADPKKTASETGIAEQKIRDYQKIIRRKKETAIIQL
;
A
#
# COMPACT_ATOMS: atom_id res chain seq x y z
N MET A 1 -40.99 12.20 -6.54
CA MET A 1 -39.82 11.63 -5.81
C MET A 1 -38.70 12.66 -5.75
N HIS A 2 -38.19 12.96 -4.56
CA HIS A 2 -37.02 13.82 -4.40
C HIS A 2 -35.75 12.95 -4.35
N LEU A 3 -34.78 13.18 -5.23
CA LEU A 3 -33.51 12.47 -5.25
C LEU A 3 -32.42 13.33 -4.63
N ILE A 4 -31.71 12.80 -3.65
CA ILE A 4 -30.54 13.44 -3.03
C ILE A 4 -29.27 12.68 -3.46
N VAL A 5 -28.31 13.39 -4.02
CA VAL A 5 -27.04 12.83 -4.50
C VAL A 5 -25.90 13.29 -3.58
N ALA A 6 -25.36 12.40 -2.77
CA ALA A 6 -24.22 12.66 -1.89
C ALA A 6 -22.91 12.14 -2.50
N GLU A 7 -21.78 12.67 -2.04
CA GLU A 7 -20.46 12.30 -2.56
C GLU A 7 -20.08 10.84 -2.26
N LYS A 8 -20.41 10.35 -1.04
CA LYS A 8 -20.06 9.00 -0.57
C LYS A 8 -21.27 8.30 0.02
N ASN A 9 -21.27 6.97 0.01
CA ASN A 9 -22.38 6.17 0.54
C ASN A 9 -22.63 6.42 2.05
N ILE A 10 -21.58 6.65 2.83
CA ILE A 10 -21.69 6.97 4.28
C ILE A 10 -22.45 8.28 4.45
N SER A 11 -22.07 9.31 3.69
CA SER A 11 -22.76 10.61 3.70
C SER A 11 -24.21 10.48 3.26
N ALA A 12 -24.52 9.70 2.20
CA ALA A 12 -25.89 9.47 1.75
C ALA A 12 -26.76 8.81 2.84
N ARG A 13 -26.22 7.81 3.52
CA ARG A 13 -26.89 7.15 4.64
C ARG A 13 -27.15 8.13 5.80
N ARG A 14 -26.12 8.90 6.18
CA ARG A 14 -26.22 9.84 7.29
C ARG A 14 -27.20 10.98 7.00
N ILE A 15 -27.22 11.49 5.76
CA ILE A 15 -28.22 12.47 5.29
C ILE A 15 -29.63 11.89 5.40
N ALA A 16 -29.84 10.63 4.98
CA ALA A 16 -31.13 9.96 5.11
C ALA A 16 -31.55 9.82 6.59
N GLU A 17 -30.65 9.38 7.47
CA GLU A 17 -30.91 9.25 8.90
C GLU A 17 -31.35 10.58 9.54
N ILE A 18 -30.75 11.68 9.15
CA ILE A 18 -31.06 13.01 9.71
C ILE A 18 -32.33 13.58 9.12
N LEU A 19 -32.50 13.51 7.80
CA LEU A 19 -33.66 14.13 7.12
C LEU A 19 -34.94 13.29 7.18
N SER A 20 -34.83 12.02 7.55
CA SER A 20 -36.03 11.18 7.74
C SER A 20 -36.88 11.61 8.93
N GLU A 21 -36.34 12.35 9.90
CA GLU A 21 -37.05 12.83 11.12
C GLU A 21 -37.79 11.71 11.86
N GLY A 22 -37.15 10.53 11.94
CA GLY A 22 -37.74 9.36 12.60
C GLY A 22 -38.63 8.50 11.71
N LYS A 23 -38.85 8.86 10.44
CA LYS A 23 -39.52 7.97 9.50
C LYS A 23 -38.66 6.75 9.21
N LYS A 24 -39.30 5.61 8.94
CA LYS A 24 -38.61 4.37 8.59
C LYS A 24 -37.77 4.56 7.33
N ILE A 25 -36.49 4.27 7.45
CA ILE A 25 -35.56 4.24 6.30
C ILE A 25 -35.49 2.82 5.77
N THR A 26 -35.63 2.66 4.46
CA THR A 26 -35.44 1.37 3.77
C THR A 26 -34.20 1.43 2.90
N GLU A 27 -33.23 0.55 3.15
CA GLU A 27 -32.08 0.37 2.28
C GLU A 27 -32.44 -0.56 1.12
N HIS A 28 -32.21 -0.12 -0.10
CA HIS A 28 -32.26 -0.96 -1.31
C HIS A 28 -30.88 -1.08 -1.93
N LYS A 29 -30.54 -2.30 -2.40
CA LYS A 29 -29.32 -2.54 -3.16
C LYS A 29 -29.65 -2.90 -4.60
N ASP A 30 -29.17 -2.09 -5.54
CA ASP A 30 -29.25 -2.35 -6.98
C ASP A 30 -27.83 -2.47 -7.55
N ALA A 31 -27.51 -3.64 -8.12
CA ALA A 31 -26.18 -3.96 -8.66
C ALA A 31 -24.99 -3.74 -7.68
N GLY A 32 -25.26 -3.80 -6.35
CA GLY A 32 -24.27 -3.58 -5.30
C GLY A 32 -24.10 -2.12 -4.85
N VAL A 33 -24.95 -1.21 -5.34
CA VAL A 33 -25.03 0.18 -4.90
C VAL A 33 -26.23 0.34 -3.96
N SER A 34 -26.00 0.89 -2.77
CA SER A 34 -27.06 1.14 -1.78
C SER A 34 -27.77 2.48 -2.03
N THR A 35 -29.07 2.50 -1.86
CA THR A 35 -29.91 3.70 -1.78
C THR A 35 -30.73 3.65 -0.50
N TYR A 36 -31.06 4.81 0.07
CA TYR A 36 -31.82 4.92 1.32
C TYR A 36 -33.08 5.72 1.06
N ASN A 37 -34.24 5.09 1.28
CA ASN A 37 -35.55 5.65 0.96
C ASN A 37 -36.32 5.97 2.26
N PHE A 38 -36.89 7.17 2.31
CA PHE A 38 -37.77 7.61 3.38
C PHE A 38 -38.84 8.57 2.85
N GLY A 39 -40.08 8.28 3.09
CA GLY A 39 -41.20 9.02 2.50
C GLY A 39 -41.11 8.99 0.96
N ASP A 40 -41.17 10.16 0.33
CA ASP A 40 -40.97 10.34 -1.13
C ASP A 40 -39.53 10.73 -1.53
N THR A 41 -38.56 10.55 -0.62
CA THR A 41 -37.17 10.91 -0.82
C THR A 41 -36.29 9.66 -0.93
N THR A 42 -35.35 9.70 -1.89
CA THR A 42 -34.32 8.67 -2.09
C THR A 42 -32.96 9.34 -2.01
N THR A 43 -32.03 8.81 -1.18
CA THR A 43 -30.64 9.25 -1.18
C THR A 43 -29.75 8.21 -1.84
N VAL A 44 -28.75 8.64 -2.60
CA VAL A 44 -27.74 7.81 -3.24
C VAL A 44 -26.37 8.43 -3.02
N GLY A 45 -25.37 7.60 -2.69
CA GLY A 45 -23.98 8.02 -2.57
C GLY A 45 -23.22 7.64 -3.85
N LEU A 46 -22.43 8.58 -4.32
CA LEU A 46 -21.39 8.34 -5.30
C LEU A 46 -20.18 7.69 -4.62
N ARG A 47 -19.10 7.51 -5.32
CA ARG A 47 -17.79 7.09 -4.75
C ARG A 47 -16.70 8.12 -5.04
N GLY A 48 -17.03 9.40 -4.91
CA GLY A 48 -16.26 10.50 -5.47
C GLY A 48 -16.61 10.69 -6.94
N HIS A 49 -15.60 10.94 -7.79
CA HIS A 49 -15.80 11.05 -9.23
C HIS A 49 -16.37 9.77 -9.83
N VAL A 50 -17.45 9.89 -10.57
CA VAL A 50 -18.08 8.78 -11.31
C VAL A 50 -17.73 8.82 -12.79
N VAL A 51 -17.11 9.93 -13.20
CA VAL A 51 -16.59 10.18 -14.55
C VAL A 51 -15.15 10.66 -14.41
N GLU A 52 -14.25 10.12 -15.20
CA GLU A 52 -12.88 10.62 -15.33
C GLU A 52 -12.65 11.15 -16.73
N ILE A 53 -11.69 12.06 -16.86
CA ILE A 53 -11.23 12.50 -18.18
C ILE A 53 -10.02 11.66 -18.61
N ASP A 54 -10.01 11.23 -19.86
CA ASP A 54 -8.88 10.56 -20.49
C ASP A 54 -8.77 11.01 -21.95
N PHE A 55 -7.66 10.70 -22.59
CA PHE A 55 -7.48 10.96 -24.01
C PHE A 55 -8.33 10.00 -24.86
N GLU A 56 -8.65 10.38 -26.08
CA GLU A 56 -9.27 9.50 -27.06
C GLU A 56 -8.45 8.23 -27.28
N ALA A 57 -9.09 7.13 -27.68
CA ALA A 57 -8.51 5.78 -27.72
C ALA A 57 -7.16 5.67 -28.45
N GLY A 58 -6.91 6.49 -29.49
CA GLY A 58 -5.65 6.53 -30.24
C GLY A 58 -4.43 6.87 -29.41
N TYR A 59 -4.59 7.61 -28.32
CA TYR A 59 -3.48 8.08 -27.48
C TYR A 59 -3.08 7.12 -26.34
N GLN A 60 -3.79 6.01 -26.17
CA GLN A 60 -3.49 5.04 -25.08
C GLN A 60 -2.26 4.18 -25.37
N ASN A 61 -1.92 3.97 -26.64
CA ASN A 61 -0.74 3.21 -27.04
C ASN A 61 0.53 4.08 -27.04
N TRP A 62 1.41 3.87 -26.08
CA TRP A 62 2.66 4.61 -25.94
C TRP A 62 3.68 4.41 -27.09
N ARG A 63 3.46 3.42 -27.95
CA ARG A 63 4.34 3.11 -29.12
C ARG A 63 3.73 3.55 -30.44
N SER A 64 2.57 4.20 -30.43
CA SER A 64 1.99 4.77 -31.62
C SER A 64 2.78 5.99 -32.08
N GLU A 65 3.05 6.11 -33.35
CA GLU A 65 3.69 7.29 -33.93
C GLU A 65 2.84 8.55 -33.80
N GLU A 66 1.52 8.40 -33.77
CA GLU A 66 0.55 9.49 -33.59
C GLU A 66 0.46 9.98 -32.14
N ALA A 67 0.72 9.08 -31.17
CA ALA A 67 0.63 9.37 -29.74
C ALA A 67 1.98 9.69 -29.10
N THR A 68 2.72 10.62 -29.68
CA THR A 68 3.98 11.12 -29.10
C THR A 68 3.73 11.81 -27.75
N PRO A 69 4.72 11.91 -26.85
CA PRO A 69 4.56 12.67 -25.60
C PRO A 69 4.07 14.11 -25.83
N ARG A 70 4.57 14.79 -26.86
CA ARG A 70 4.19 16.16 -27.21
C ARG A 70 2.77 16.26 -27.76
N SER A 71 2.34 15.29 -28.58
CA SER A 71 0.97 15.31 -29.15
C SER A 71 -0.14 15.23 -28.09
N LEU A 72 0.17 14.71 -26.89
CA LEU A 72 -0.78 14.69 -25.76
C LEU A 72 -1.13 16.08 -25.24
N ILE A 73 -0.31 17.09 -25.50
CA ILE A 73 -0.55 18.47 -25.06
C ILE A 73 -1.82 19.02 -25.69
N ASP A 74 -2.03 18.74 -27.00
CA ASP A 74 -3.18 19.23 -27.77
C ASP A 74 -4.26 18.16 -27.97
N ALA A 75 -4.00 16.94 -27.47
CA ALA A 75 -4.91 15.83 -27.62
C ALA A 75 -6.28 16.11 -27.01
N LYS A 76 -7.32 15.71 -27.74
CA LYS A 76 -8.69 15.83 -27.26
C LYS A 76 -8.96 14.85 -26.13
N THR A 77 -9.60 15.35 -25.07
CA THR A 77 -10.01 14.55 -23.93
C THR A 77 -11.50 14.20 -24.01
N ILE A 78 -11.84 13.03 -23.50
CA ILE A 78 -13.20 12.51 -23.39
C ILE A 78 -13.52 12.18 -21.94
N LYS A 79 -14.80 12.30 -21.57
CA LYS A 79 -15.30 11.86 -20.26
C LYS A 79 -15.62 10.36 -20.30
N ILE A 80 -15.01 9.58 -19.43
CA ILE A 80 -15.18 8.12 -19.35
C ILE A 80 -15.85 7.76 -18.02
N PRO A 81 -17.02 7.08 -18.03
CA PRO A 81 -17.64 6.59 -16.80
C PRO A 81 -16.77 5.49 -16.15
N THR A 82 -16.26 5.75 -14.95
CA THR A 82 -15.45 4.81 -14.14
C THR A 82 -16.34 3.90 -13.30
N GLU A 83 -17.39 4.46 -12.69
CA GLU A 83 -18.35 3.76 -11.84
C GLU A 83 -19.67 3.47 -12.60
N LYS A 84 -19.60 2.68 -13.69
CA LYS A 84 -20.72 2.39 -14.59
C LYS A 84 -22.04 1.98 -13.88
N LYS A 85 -21.94 1.21 -12.77
CA LYS A 85 -23.11 0.78 -11.99
C LYS A 85 -23.78 1.96 -11.27
N ILE A 86 -23.00 2.87 -10.71
CA ILE A 86 -23.49 4.07 -10.02
C ILE A 86 -24.11 5.01 -11.05
N VAL A 87 -23.45 5.25 -12.18
CA VAL A 87 -23.96 6.08 -13.27
C VAL A 87 -25.31 5.55 -13.78
N SER A 88 -25.41 4.24 -14.06
CA SER A 88 -26.64 3.59 -14.50
C SER A 88 -27.77 3.74 -13.48
N LEU A 89 -27.48 3.53 -12.20
CA LEU A 89 -28.46 3.69 -11.12
C LEU A 89 -28.90 5.15 -10.96
N LEU A 90 -27.94 6.09 -10.94
CA LEU A 90 -28.24 7.52 -10.87
C LEU A 90 -29.19 7.95 -11.98
N GLN A 91 -28.90 7.57 -13.23
CA GLN A 91 -29.75 7.87 -14.38
C GLN A 91 -31.15 7.22 -14.29
N LYS A 92 -31.23 5.98 -13.78
CA LYS A 92 -32.49 5.28 -13.52
C LYS A 92 -33.36 6.01 -12.49
N LEU A 93 -32.77 6.51 -11.43
CA LEU A 93 -33.45 7.28 -10.37
C LEU A 93 -33.83 8.67 -10.89
N ALA A 94 -32.93 9.33 -11.60
CA ALA A 94 -33.15 10.68 -12.15
C ALA A 94 -34.34 10.76 -13.11
N ARG A 95 -34.59 9.71 -13.91
CA ARG A 95 -35.81 9.67 -14.79
C ARG A 95 -37.13 9.76 -14.03
N LYS A 96 -37.14 9.36 -12.73
CA LYS A 96 -38.33 9.35 -11.87
C LYS A 96 -38.38 10.53 -10.90
N ALA A 97 -37.34 11.35 -10.89
CA ALA A 97 -37.21 12.44 -9.96
C ALA A 97 -37.92 13.70 -10.47
N ASP A 98 -38.64 14.37 -9.59
CA ASP A 98 -39.26 15.70 -9.82
C ASP A 98 -38.28 16.81 -9.34
N ARG A 99 -37.41 16.47 -8.40
CA ARG A 99 -36.37 17.32 -7.84
C ARG A 99 -35.13 16.50 -7.56
N VAL A 100 -33.95 17.07 -7.82
CA VAL A 100 -32.64 16.49 -7.46
C VAL A 100 -31.87 17.51 -6.65
N THR A 101 -31.44 17.14 -5.45
CA THR A 101 -30.54 17.98 -4.64
C THR A 101 -29.15 17.37 -4.61
N ILE A 102 -28.17 18.12 -5.10
CA ILE A 102 -26.74 17.77 -5.02
C ILE A 102 -26.24 18.11 -3.61
N ALA A 103 -25.70 17.10 -2.92
CA ALA A 103 -25.23 17.17 -1.54
C ALA A 103 -23.82 16.58 -1.40
N THR A 104 -22.94 16.94 -2.34
CA THR A 104 -21.50 16.65 -2.29
C THR A 104 -20.78 17.60 -1.31
N ASP A 105 -19.55 17.33 -0.94
CA ASP A 105 -18.75 18.21 -0.10
C ASP A 105 -18.61 19.61 -0.75
N PHE A 106 -18.53 20.67 0.05
CA PHE A 106 -18.48 22.03 -0.51
C PHE A 106 -17.01 22.48 -0.68
N ASP A 107 -16.31 21.84 -1.61
CA ASP A 107 -14.99 22.27 -2.06
C ASP A 107 -14.89 22.15 -3.61
N THR A 108 -13.74 22.46 -4.18
CA THR A 108 -13.54 22.44 -5.64
C THR A 108 -13.79 21.05 -6.25
N GLU A 109 -13.38 19.98 -5.56
CA GLU A 109 -13.58 18.60 -6.00
C GLU A 109 -15.04 18.16 -5.86
N GLY A 110 -15.65 18.45 -4.71
CA GLY A 110 -17.06 18.11 -4.48
C GLY A 110 -18.02 18.89 -5.38
N GLU A 111 -17.70 20.13 -5.75
CA GLU A 111 -18.52 20.89 -6.72
C GLU A 111 -18.35 20.35 -8.13
N LEU A 112 -17.14 19.87 -8.50
CA LEU A 112 -16.92 19.17 -9.76
C LEU A 112 -17.69 17.84 -9.82
N ILE A 113 -17.63 17.02 -8.76
CA ILE A 113 -18.43 15.80 -8.64
C ILE A 113 -19.92 16.10 -8.74
N GLY A 114 -20.35 17.20 -8.11
CA GLY A 114 -21.74 17.70 -8.21
C GLY A 114 -22.14 18.07 -9.64
N LYS A 115 -21.24 18.73 -10.38
CA LYS A 115 -21.45 19.05 -11.80
C LYS A 115 -21.51 17.79 -12.68
N GLU A 116 -20.65 16.82 -12.45
CA GLU A 116 -20.71 15.52 -13.15
C GLU A 116 -22.08 14.83 -12.93
N ALA A 117 -22.55 14.80 -11.68
CA ALA A 117 -23.89 14.27 -11.37
C ALA A 117 -24.99 15.10 -12.03
N TYR A 118 -24.89 16.44 -12.03
CA TYR A 118 -25.79 17.34 -12.72
C TYR A 118 -25.90 17.02 -14.22
N GLU A 119 -24.76 16.86 -14.91
CA GLU A 119 -24.71 16.54 -16.34
C GLU A 119 -25.34 15.17 -16.62
N LEU A 120 -25.07 14.16 -15.81
CA LEU A 120 -25.64 12.81 -15.94
C LEU A 120 -27.18 12.81 -15.73
N VAL A 121 -27.66 13.61 -14.78
CA VAL A 121 -29.08 13.78 -14.50
C VAL A 121 -29.76 14.50 -15.66
N ARG A 122 -29.21 15.64 -16.13
CA ARG A 122 -29.74 16.44 -17.26
C ARG A 122 -29.84 15.66 -18.56
N ALA A 123 -28.88 14.75 -18.79
CA ALA A 123 -28.87 13.89 -19.99
C ALA A 123 -30.10 12.97 -20.08
N VAL A 124 -30.74 12.60 -18.97
CA VAL A 124 -31.88 11.66 -18.92
C VAL A 124 -33.19 12.31 -18.45
N ASN A 125 -33.12 13.46 -17.80
CA ASN A 125 -34.26 14.25 -17.34
C ASN A 125 -33.95 15.75 -17.46
N PRO A 126 -34.13 16.33 -18.70
CA PRO A 126 -33.75 17.72 -18.97
C PRO A 126 -34.54 18.79 -18.19
N LYS A 127 -35.77 18.45 -17.74
CA LYS A 127 -36.67 19.41 -17.09
C LYS A 127 -36.68 19.33 -15.56
N VAL A 128 -35.96 18.36 -14.95
CA VAL A 128 -35.94 18.19 -13.50
C VAL A 128 -35.34 19.41 -12.80
N THR A 129 -35.92 19.84 -11.69
CA THR A 129 -35.31 20.87 -10.84
C THR A 129 -34.07 20.31 -10.14
N ILE A 130 -32.93 20.99 -10.31
CA ILE A 130 -31.68 20.60 -9.65
C ILE A 130 -31.18 21.77 -8.81
N ASP A 131 -30.91 21.50 -7.54
CA ASP A 131 -30.38 22.47 -6.61
C ASP A 131 -29.21 21.87 -5.79
N ARG A 132 -28.58 22.70 -4.97
CA ARG A 132 -27.36 22.43 -4.22
C ARG A 132 -27.54 22.68 -2.73
N ALA A 133 -27.34 21.68 -1.89
CA ALA A 133 -27.27 21.83 -0.45
C ALA A 133 -25.78 21.98 -0.01
N ARG A 134 -25.43 23.13 0.60
CA ARG A 134 -24.07 23.45 1.05
C ARG A 134 -23.98 23.32 2.57
N PHE A 135 -23.09 22.50 3.07
CA PHE A 135 -22.87 22.27 4.49
C PHE A 135 -21.38 22.07 4.82
N SER A 136 -21.01 22.42 6.02
CA SER A 136 -19.64 22.27 6.55
C SER A 136 -19.55 21.19 7.62
N ALA A 137 -20.66 20.63 8.05
CA ALA A 137 -20.74 19.53 9.03
C ALA A 137 -21.95 18.64 8.77
N ILE A 138 -21.80 17.33 8.98
CA ILE A 138 -22.90 16.36 8.82
C ILE A 138 -23.63 16.22 10.17
N THR A 139 -24.23 17.32 10.62
CA THR A 139 -25.06 17.40 11.82
C THR A 139 -26.52 17.65 11.47
N ALA A 140 -27.44 17.34 12.40
CA ALA A 140 -28.86 17.55 12.14
C ALA A 140 -29.22 19.03 11.92
N GLN A 141 -28.62 19.94 12.66
CA GLN A 141 -28.85 21.39 12.54
C GLN A 141 -28.34 21.90 11.20
N GLU A 142 -27.11 21.62 10.85
CA GLU A 142 -26.44 22.07 9.62
C GLU A 142 -27.15 21.53 8.36
N LEU A 143 -27.46 20.23 8.34
CA LEU A 143 -28.13 19.61 7.18
C LEU A 143 -29.55 20.14 7.00
N ARG A 144 -30.36 20.25 8.06
CA ARG A 144 -31.72 20.83 7.94
C ARG A 144 -31.65 22.26 7.41
N HIS A 145 -30.70 23.06 7.91
CA HIS A 145 -30.48 24.41 7.39
C HIS A 145 -30.09 24.39 5.91
N ALA A 146 -29.11 23.60 5.52
CA ALA A 146 -28.63 23.49 4.13
C ALA A 146 -29.73 23.04 3.14
N PHE A 147 -30.57 22.08 3.55
CA PHE A 147 -31.66 21.58 2.71
C PHE A 147 -32.88 22.48 2.66
N SER A 148 -33.05 23.37 3.65
CA SER A 148 -34.09 24.42 3.63
C SER A 148 -33.63 25.71 2.90
N HIS A 149 -32.32 25.88 2.66
CA HIS A 149 -31.69 27.02 1.99
C HIS A 149 -30.78 26.58 0.85
N THR A 150 -31.33 25.79 -0.07
CA THR A 150 -30.59 25.31 -1.24
C THR A 150 -30.23 26.47 -2.18
N THR A 151 -29.15 26.33 -2.93
CA THR A 151 -28.62 27.29 -3.88
C THR A 151 -28.48 26.63 -5.26
N ASP A 152 -28.04 27.38 -6.25
CA ASP A 152 -27.52 26.79 -7.49
C ASP A 152 -26.12 26.21 -7.31
N LEU A 153 -25.70 25.30 -8.21
CA LEU A 153 -24.33 24.83 -8.28
C LEU A 153 -23.38 26.01 -8.62
N ASP A 154 -22.21 25.99 -8.03
CA ASP A 154 -21.16 26.93 -8.36
C ASP A 154 -20.36 26.43 -9.56
N PHE A 155 -20.84 26.79 -10.77
CA PHE A 155 -20.20 26.37 -12.02
C PHE A 155 -18.80 26.96 -12.20
N ALA A 156 -18.47 28.12 -11.58
CA ALA A 156 -17.14 28.68 -11.62
C ALA A 156 -16.16 27.84 -10.76
N LEU A 157 -16.61 27.42 -9.58
CA LEU A 157 -15.84 26.53 -8.72
C LEU A 157 -15.62 25.16 -9.38
N ALA A 158 -16.65 24.60 -10.00
CA ALA A 158 -16.55 23.35 -10.76
C ALA A 158 -15.64 23.49 -11.99
N ALA A 159 -15.70 24.61 -12.72
CA ALA A 159 -14.83 24.88 -13.88
C ALA A 159 -13.33 24.97 -13.46
N ALA A 160 -13.02 25.49 -12.27
CA ALA A 160 -11.66 25.45 -11.74
C ALA A 160 -11.18 24.02 -11.45
N GLY A 161 -12.08 23.13 -10.98
CA GLY A 161 -11.82 21.70 -10.84
C GLY A 161 -11.55 21.01 -12.19
N GLU A 162 -12.38 21.25 -13.19
CA GLU A 162 -12.20 20.74 -14.56
C GLU A 162 -10.88 21.23 -15.20
N ALA A 163 -10.54 22.51 -15.00
CA ALA A 163 -9.26 23.04 -15.46
C ALA A 163 -8.08 22.29 -14.82
N ARG A 164 -8.15 22.06 -13.52
CA ARG A 164 -7.13 21.28 -12.79
C ARG A 164 -7.01 19.87 -13.32
N GLN A 165 -8.10 19.13 -13.45
CA GLN A 165 -8.08 17.77 -13.99
C GLN A 165 -7.45 17.73 -15.39
N SER A 166 -7.86 18.65 -16.28
CA SER A 166 -7.32 18.72 -17.65
C SER A 166 -5.83 19.03 -17.68
N ILE A 167 -5.39 20.00 -16.88
CA ILE A 167 -3.98 20.39 -16.76
C ILE A 167 -3.15 19.24 -16.15
N ASP A 168 -3.61 18.64 -15.07
CA ASP A 168 -2.88 17.56 -14.40
C ASP A 168 -2.79 16.29 -15.27
N LEU A 169 -3.83 15.97 -16.06
CA LEU A 169 -3.81 14.89 -17.04
C LEU A 169 -2.77 15.18 -18.15
N MET A 170 -2.87 16.34 -18.78
CA MET A 170 -2.00 16.75 -19.87
C MET A 170 -0.52 16.76 -19.43
N TRP A 171 -0.19 17.44 -18.33
CA TRP A 171 1.17 17.50 -17.79
C TRP A 171 1.68 16.14 -17.33
N GLY A 172 0.86 15.42 -16.57
CA GLY A 172 1.22 14.13 -16.02
C GLY A 172 1.47 13.09 -17.11
N ALA A 173 0.61 13.00 -18.10
CA ALA A 173 0.74 12.04 -19.19
C ALA A 173 1.90 12.37 -20.12
N SER A 174 2.01 13.64 -20.58
CA SER A 174 3.05 14.07 -21.51
C SER A 174 4.46 13.89 -20.91
N LEU A 175 4.69 14.44 -19.73
CA LEU A 175 5.99 14.39 -19.09
C LEU A 175 6.37 12.97 -18.63
N THR A 176 5.42 12.23 -18.05
CA THR A 176 5.66 10.84 -17.63
C THR A 176 6.04 9.96 -18.82
N ARG A 177 5.31 10.10 -19.94
CA ARG A 177 5.61 9.35 -21.17
C ARG A 177 6.96 9.74 -21.74
N PHE A 178 7.27 11.04 -21.84
CA PHE A 178 8.53 11.55 -22.34
C PHE A 178 9.72 10.97 -21.56
N ILE A 179 9.76 11.18 -20.25
CA ILE A 179 10.87 10.73 -19.40
C ILE A 179 10.99 9.20 -19.39
N SER A 180 9.87 8.48 -19.35
CA SER A 180 9.89 7.02 -19.36
C SER A 180 10.43 6.46 -20.66
N LEU A 181 10.02 7.01 -21.81
CA LEU A 181 10.51 6.60 -23.12
C LEU A 181 11.99 6.97 -23.32
N ALA A 182 12.40 8.18 -22.97
CA ALA A 182 13.79 8.62 -23.01
C ALA A 182 14.71 7.70 -22.18
N ALA A 183 14.28 7.36 -20.96
CA ALA A 183 15.00 6.44 -20.08
C ALA A 183 14.80 4.94 -20.42
N ARG A 184 14.05 4.60 -21.47
CA ARG A 184 13.68 3.21 -21.86
C ARG A 184 13.02 2.43 -20.72
N ARG A 185 12.18 3.11 -19.92
CA ARG A 185 11.42 2.52 -18.83
C ARG A 185 9.97 2.24 -19.26
N GLY A 186 9.37 1.18 -18.74
CA GLY A 186 7.97 0.82 -19.06
C GLY A 186 7.34 -0.13 -18.05
N GLY A 187 6.06 -0.41 -18.21
CA GLY A 187 5.32 -1.29 -17.30
C GLY A 187 5.25 -0.74 -15.88
N GLN A 188 5.73 -1.48 -14.90
CA GLN A 188 5.75 -1.06 -13.49
C GLN A 188 6.90 -0.09 -13.14
N ASN A 189 7.84 0.13 -14.07
CA ASN A 189 9.04 0.96 -13.86
C ASN A 189 8.91 2.35 -14.52
N ILE A 190 7.71 2.82 -14.75
CA ILE A 190 7.42 4.14 -15.30
C ILE A 190 7.96 5.23 -14.36
N LEU A 191 8.62 6.23 -14.97
CA LEU A 191 9.13 7.41 -14.27
C LEU A 191 8.06 8.51 -14.30
N SER A 192 7.32 8.65 -13.22
CA SER A 192 6.23 9.62 -13.14
C SER A 192 6.74 11.03 -12.85
N VAL A 193 6.33 11.97 -13.71
CA VAL A 193 6.61 13.38 -13.59
C VAL A 193 5.28 14.13 -13.61
N GLY A 194 5.15 15.18 -12.81
CA GLY A 194 3.90 15.94 -12.74
C GLY A 194 4.12 17.34 -12.16
N ARG A 195 3.23 18.23 -12.51
CA ARG A 195 3.27 19.66 -12.21
C ARG A 195 3.57 20.02 -10.75
N VAL A 196 2.91 19.34 -9.79
CA VAL A 196 3.11 19.57 -8.35
C VAL A 196 4.16 18.62 -7.77
N GLN A 197 4.16 17.37 -8.26
CA GLN A 197 5.03 16.31 -7.76
C GLN A 197 6.51 16.64 -7.95
N THR A 198 6.88 17.13 -9.13
CA THR A 198 8.29 17.38 -9.50
C THR A 198 8.92 18.50 -8.70
N PRO A 199 8.30 19.69 -8.56
CA PRO A 199 8.85 20.73 -7.69
C PRO A 199 8.90 20.32 -6.21
N THR A 200 7.95 19.48 -5.75
CA THR A 200 7.99 18.95 -4.38
C THR A 200 9.17 17.99 -4.19
N LEU A 201 9.47 17.16 -5.18
CA LEU A 201 10.63 16.28 -5.16
C LEU A 201 11.95 17.09 -5.22
N SER A 202 12.00 18.14 -6.08
CA SER A 202 13.16 19.04 -6.18
C SER A 202 13.52 19.66 -4.83
N MET A 203 12.53 20.10 -4.06
CA MET A 203 12.79 20.66 -2.71
C MET A 203 13.50 19.67 -1.77
N ILE A 204 13.16 18.35 -1.88
CA ILE A 204 13.79 17.32 -1.07
C ILE A 204 15.22 17.04 -1.56
N VAL A 205 15.42 17.03 -2.88
CA VAL A 205 16.73 16.84 -3.51
C VAL A 205 17.65 18.03 -3.19
N ASP A 206 17.15 19.26 -3.30
CA ASP A 206 17.90 20.47 -2.97
C ASP A 206 18.34 20.47 -1.50
N ARG A 207 17.46 20.03 -0.60
CA ARG A 207 17.80 19.88 0.82
C ARG A 207 18.91 18.85 1.03
N GLU A 208 18.94 17.77 0.29
CA GLU A 208 20.00 16.77 0.36
C GLU A 208 21.32 17.34 -0.18
N LYS A 209 21.29 18.10 -1.28
CA LYS A 209 22.46 18.83 -1.80
C LYS A 209 22.99 19.85 -0.77
N GLU A 210 22.10 20.57 -0.10
CA GLU A 210 22.49 21.50 0.99
C GLU A 210 23.19 20.77 2.13
N ILE A 211 22.70 19.58 2.50
CA ILE A 211 23.30 18.74 3.57
C ILE A 211 24.67 18.22 3.14
N GLU A 212 24.80 17.72 1.92
CA GLU A 212 26.03 17.18 1.36
C GLU A 212 27.12 18.25 1.18
N ALA A 213 26.72 19.47 0.79
CA ALA A 213 27.63 20.60 0.62
C ALA A 213 27.98 21.31 1.94
N PHE A 214 27.33 20.92 3.04
CA PHE A 214 27.53 21.60 4.32
C PHE A 214 28.89 21.26 4.90
N VAL A 215 29.66 22.30 5.22
CA VAL A 215 30.94 22.18 5.91
C VAL A 215 30.75 22.56 7.37
N PRO A 216 30.93 21.63 8.31
CA PRO A 216 30.82 21.94 9.74
C PRO A 216 31.89 22.93 10.18
N GLU A 217 31.50 23.98 10.89
CA GLU A 217 32.38 24.96 11.51
C GLU A 217 32.41 24.70 13.02
N LYS A 218 33.62 24.69 13.57
CA LYS A 218 33.79 24.54 15.03
C LYS A 218 33.47 25.88 15.73
N TYR A 219 32.80 25.72 16.86
CA TYR A 219 32.57 26.87 17.77
C TYR A 219 32.67 26.35 19.22
N TRP A 220 32.96 27.25 20.11
CA TRP A 220 33.07 26.96 21.53
C TRP A 220 31.96 27.64 22.30
N GLN A 221 31.40 26.95 23.30
CA GLN A 221 30.43 27.49 24.24
C GLN A 221 31.00 27.41 25.65
N LEU A 222 30.96 28.52 26.36
CA LEU A 222 31.44 28.63 27.73
C LEU A 222 30.23 28.65 28.68
N ALA A 223 30.23 27.74 29.65
CA ALA A 223 29.23 27.66 30.70
C ALA A 223 29.92 27.50 32.05
N LEU A 224 29.24 27.88 33.10
CA LEU A 224 29.68 27.60 34.45
C LEU A 224 28.55 27.08 35.33
N ASP A 225 28.92 26.20 36.27
CA ASP A 225 28.01 25.70 37.29
C ASP A 225 28.34 26.45 38.59
N PHE A 226 27.32 26.94 39.24
CA PHE A 226 27.42 27.61 40.54
C PHE A 226 26.42 27.01 41.53
N GLU A 227 26.71 27.11 42.81
CA GLU A 227 25.82 26.60 43.86
C GLU A 227 25.09 27.75 44.55
N LYS A 228 23.77 27.54 44.74
CA LYS A 228 22.90 28.34 45.60
C LYS A 228 21.87 27.43 46.30
N ASN A 229 21.77 27.57 47.62
CA ASN A 229 20.84 26.78 48.45
C ASN A 229 20.97 25.26 48.22
N THR A 230 22.19 24.74 48.08
CA THR A 230 22.49 23.34 47.75
C THR A 230 22.11 22.89 46.33
N GLU A 231 21.56 23.75 45.51
CA GLU A 231 21.26 23.48 44.11
C GLU A 231 22.40 23.94 43.20
N VAL A 232 22.76 23.11 42.21
CA VAL A 232 23.73 23.44 41.18
C VAL A 232 22.99 24.00 39.96
N ILE A 233 23.33 25.21 39.58
CA ILE A 233 22.66 25.95 38.50
C ILE A 233 23.68 26.29 37.42
N GLU A 234 23.34 26.02 36.14
CA GLU A 234 24.15 26.40 34.97
C GLU A 234 23.91 27.87 34.60
N ALA A 235 24.98 28.58 34.33
CA ALA A 235 24.92 29.89 33.64
C ALA A 235 25.80 29.84 32.38
N ARG A 236 25.34 30.42 31.32
CA ARG A 236 26.01 30.43 30.03
C ARG A 236 26.59 31.82 29.74
N HIS A 237 27.78 31.84 29.14
CA HIS A 237 28.45 33.10 28.77
C HIS A 237 27.60 33.91 27.77
N THR A 238 27.57 35.21 27.92
CA THR A 238 26.69 36.12 27.14
C THR A 238 27.04 36.16 25.64
N ASN A 239 28.30 35.89 25.25
CA ASN A 239 28.68 35.74 23.84
C ASN A 239 28.01 34.58 23.11
N GLY A 240 27.48 33.62 23.82
CA GLY A 240 26.81 32.45 23.27
C GLY A 240 27.74 31.50 22.52
N ARG A 241 28.38 31.94 21.44
CA ARG A 241 29.34 31.17 20.64
C ARG A 241 30.61 31.92 20.43
N PHE A 242 31.74 31.27 20.64
CA PHE A 242 33.07 31.74 20.28
C PHE A 242 33.53 31.04 19.00
N HIS A 243 33.93 31.75 17.99
CA HIS A 243 34.39 31.15 16.73
C HIS A 243 35.90 30.91 16.72
N GLU A 244 36.63 31.45 17.72
CA GLU A 244 38.07 31.24 17.91
C GLU A 244 38.33 30.56 19.26
N LYS A 245 39.04 29.43 19.24
CA LYS A 245 39.39 28.65 20.45
C LYS A 245 40.14 29.51 21.46
N ALA A 246 41.16 30.24 21.03
CA ALA A 246 41.96 31.10 21.87
C ALA A 246 41.15 32.17 22.60
N ALA A 247 40.12 32.75 21.96
CA ALA A 247 39.22 33.69 22.60
C ALA A 247 38.35 33.03 23.67
N ALA A 248 37.86 31.81 23.42
CA ALA A 248 37.09 31.03 24.37
C ALA A 248 37.92 30.60 25.58
N GLU A 249 39.14 30.13 25.35
CA GLU A 249 40.09 29.79 26.40
C GLU A 249 40.46 30.99 27.26
N LYS A 250 40.74 32.15 26.67
CA LYS A 250 41.01 33.38 27.37
C LYS A 250 39.84 33.85 28.24
N ALA A 251 38.61 33.71 27.77
CA ALA A 251 37.41 34.00 28.56
C ALA A 251 37.26 33.00 29.72
N ARG A 252 37.47 31.70 29.47
CA ARG A 252 37.49 30.65 30.52
C ARG A 252 38.51 30.98 31.61
N ASP A 253 39.76 31.34 31.24
CA ASP A 253 40.83 31.57 32.15
C ASP A 253 40.64 32.86 32.98
N ARG A 254 39.89 33.81 32.46
CA ARG A 254 39.46 35.02 33.19
C ARG A 254 38.31 34.73 34.14
N THR A 255 37.50 33.75 33.87
CA THR A 255 36.34 33.39 34.70
C THR A 255 36.83 32.88 36.05
N LYS A 256 36.72 33.68 37.10
CA LYS A 256 37.20 33.34 38.47
C LYS A 256 36.12 33.68 39.50
N ALA A 257 36.10 32.94 40.56
CA ALA A 257 35.25 33.20 41.72
C ALA A 257 35.62 34.54 42.38
N PRO A 258 34.67 35.22 43.02
CA PRO A 258 33.27 34.85 43.17
C PRO A 258 32.45 35.18 41.91
N LEU A 259 31.37 34.43 41.60
CA LEU A 259 30.35 34.83 40.67
C LEU A 259 29.47 35.90 41.34
N VAL A 260 29.41 37.11 40.77
CA VAL A 260 28.65 38.23 41.37
C VAL A 260 27.36 38.43 40.58
N VAL A 261 26.23 38.52 41.24
CA VAL A 261 24.96 38.89 40.61
C VAL A 261 24.97 40.33 40.22
N LYS A 262 25.07 40.62 38.93
CA LYS A 262 25.15 42.01 38.37
C LYS A 262 23.78 42.60 38.21
N ASN A 263 22.81 41.84 37.73
CA ASN A 263 21.45 42.33 37.52
C ASN A 263 20.45 41.20 37.60
N VAL A 264 19.28 41.46 38.19
CA VAL A 264 18.14 40.56 38.28
C VAL A 264 16.94 41.20 37.62
N LYS A 265 16.49 40.61 36.49
CA LYS A 265 15.36 41.16 35.72
C LYS A 265 14.18 40.21 35.82
N PHE A 266 13.11 40.65 36.47
CA PHE A 266 11.82 40.03 36.44
C PHE A 266 11.01 40.50 35.25
N GLY A 267 10.20 39.57 34.69
CA GLY A 267 9.27 39.93 33.62
C GLY A 267 8.06 38.99 33.65
N THR A 268 7.07 39.38 32.92
CA THR A 268 5.93 38.51 32.61
C THR A 268 5.89 38.21 31.12
N LYS A 269 5.60 36.99 30.75
CA LYS A 269 5.42 36.57 29.37
C LYS A 269 4.04 35.95 29.22
N GLN A 270 3.26 36.51 28.30
CA GLN A 270 2.00 35.94 27.89
C GLN A 270 2.25 34.89 26.84
N ASP A 271 1.83 33.67 27.10
CA ASP A 271 1.85 32.56 26.16
C ASP A 271 0.46 32.42 25.55
N ARG A 272 0.35 32.86 24.30
CA ARG A 272 -0.94 32.94 23.61
C ARG A 272 -1.48 31.58 23.29
N ALA A 273 -2.76 31.37 23.54
CA ALA A 273 -3.46 30.18 23.11
C ALA A 273 -3.37 29.98 21.58
N PRO A 274 -3.30 28.74 21.12
CA PRO A 274 -3.11 28.44 19.71
C PRO A 274 -4.30 28.87 18.86
N SER A 275 -4.08 29.16 17.55
CA SER A 275 -5.16 29.44 16.61
C SER A 275 -5.98 28.18 16.29
N PRO A 276 -7.23 28.30 15.82
CA PRO A 276 -8.00 27.19 15.30
C PRO A 276 -7.27 26.41 14.22
N PHE A 277 -7.57 25.12 14.08
CA PHE A 277 -6.97 24.28 13.05
C PHE A 277 -7.48 24.62 11.66
N ASP A 278 -6.53 24.89 10.74
CA ASP A 278 -6.69 24.62 9.32
C ASP A 278 -6.12 23.24 8.97
N THR A 279 -6.27 22.78 7.73
CA THR A 279 -5.79 21.47 7.26
C THR A 279 -4.29 21.30 7.51
N THR A 280 -3.48 22.30 7.22
CA THR A 280 -2.01 22.24 7.36
C THR A 280 -1.61 22.09 8.82
N THR A 281 -2.10 22.98 9.70
CA THR A 281 -1.76 22.95 11.13
C THR A 281 -2.30 21.72 11.83
N TYR A 282 -3.45 21.20 11.40
CA TYR A 282 -3.98 19.90 11.83
C TYR A 282 -3.01 18.76 11.49
N ILE A 283 -2.61 18.61 10.21
CA ILE A 283 -1.70 17.53 9.78
C ILE A 283 -0.37 17.61 10.53
N VAL A 284 0.19 18.82 10.67
CA VAL A 284 1.45 19.07 11.39
C VAL A 284 1.36 18.62 12.84
N THR A 285 0.23 18.91 13.49
CA THR A 285 0.04 18.53 14.90
C THR A 285 -0.27 17.04 15.04
N ALA A 286 -1.07 16.46 14.16
CA ALA A 286 -1.38 15.03 14.14
C ALA A 286 -0.13 14.15 13.90
N ALA A 287 0.88 14.67 13.22
CA ALA A 287 2.16 13.97 13.06
C ALA A 287 2.87 13.70 14.42
N ARG A 288 2.63 14.51 15.45
CA ARG A 288 3.14 14.26 16.81
C ARG A 288 2.50 13.03 17.46
N LEU A 289 1.34 12.61 16.96
CA LEU A 289 0.68 11.36 17.34
C LEU A 289 1.26 10.13 16.59
N GLY A 290 2.31 10.31 15.78
CA GLY A 290 2.92 9.25 14.97
C GLY A 290 2.19 8.95 13.66
N LEU A 291 1.25 9.79 13.22
CA LEU A 291 0.47 9.60 12.01
C LEU A 291 1.19 10.20 10.79
N SER A 292 1.16 9.48 9.67
CA SER A 292 1.52 10.08 8.37
C SER A 292 0.47 11.10 7.93
N ALA A 293 0.86 12.07 7.10
CA ALA A 293 -0.05 13.09 6.59
C ALA A 293 -1.30 12.52 5.93
N ALA A 294 -1.14 11.49 5.09
CA ALA A 294 -2.25 10.83 4.42
C ALA A 294 -3.18 10.08 5.40
N ASN A 295 -2.61 9.42 6.43
CA ASN A 295 -3.43 8.73 7.43
C ASN A 295 -4.17 9.71 8.34
N ALA A 296 -3.54 10.82 8.73
CA ALA A 296 -4.17 11.87 9.49
C ALA A 296 -5.40 12.44 8.74
N MET A 297 -5.26 12.76 7.44
CA MET A 297 -6.39 13.24 6.64
C MET A 297 -7.49 12.21 6.47
N ARG A 298 -7.15 10.95 6.20
CA ARG A 298 -8.14 9.87 6.09
C ARG A 298 -8.97 9.74 7.37
N ILE A 299 -8.34 9.76 8.55
CA ILE A 299 -9.05 9.69 9.82
C ILE A 299 -9.95 10.91 10.03
N ALA A 300 -9.48 12.11 9.68
CA ALA A 300 -10.29 13.32 9.80
C ALA A 300 -11.51 13.29 8.86
N GLU A 301 -11.36 12.80 7.63
CA GLU A 301 -12.47 12.60 6.70
C GLU A 301 -13.48 11.57 7.21
N ASP A 302 -12.99 10.45 7.79
CA ASP A 302 -13.86 9.47 8.42
C ASP A 302 -14.65 10.06 9.61
N LEU A 303 -14.01 10.87 10.45
CA LEU A 303 -14.67 11.58 11.56
C LEU A 303 -15.72 12.58 11.05
N TYR A 304 -15.43 13.32 10.01
CA TYR A 304 -16.36 14.25 9.36
C TYR A 304 -17.58 13.52 8.80
N MET A 305 -17.36 12.45 8.01
CA MET A 305 -18.46 11.67 7.42
C MET A 305 -19.40 11.07 8.47
N ASN A 306 -18.88 10.79 9.68
CA ASN A 306 -19.67 10.30 10.80
C ASN A 306 -20.22 11.42 11.70
N GLY A 307 -19.98 12.70 11.38
CA GLY A 307 -20.54 13.85 12.05
C GLY A 307 -19.90 14.18 13.42
N PHE A 308 -18.64 13.81 13.66
CA PHE A 308 -17.91 14.10 14.88
C PHE A 308 -17.04 15.36 14.81
N ILE A 309 -16.60 15.73 13.60
CA ILE A 309 -15.88 17.00 13.36
C ILE A 309 -16.44 17.68 12.12
N SER A 310 -16.14 18.99 11.97
CA SER A 310 -16.42 19.75 10.75
C SER A 310 -15.52 19.30 9.59
N TYR A 311 -15.82 19.76 8.37
CA TYR A 311 -15.06 19.44 7.16
C TYR A 311 -13.57 19.75 7.34
N PRO A 312 -12.68 18.75 7.15
CA PRO A 312 -11.26 18.90 7.51
C PRO A 312 -10.41 19.60 6.46
N ARG A 313 -10.93 19.85 5.26
CA ARG A 313 -10.20 20.53 4.18
C ARG A 313 -10.55 22.03 4.18
N THR A 314 -9.93 22.78 5.06
CA THR A 314 -10.12 24.24 5.21
C THR A 314 -8.79 24.96 5.36
N ASP A 315 -8.69 26.16 4.78
CA ASP A 315 -7.57 27.08 5.02
C ASP A 315 -7.93 28.14 6.07
N ASN A 316 -9.15 28.08 6.61
CA ASN A 316 -9.63 29.08 7.56
C ASN A 316 -9.07 28.83 8.96
N THR A 317 -8.63 29.91 9.60
CA THR A 317 -8.13 29.94 10.99
C THR A 317 -8.91 30.92 11.86
N VAL A 318 -10.10 31.34 11.39
CA VAL A 318 -10.98 32.29 12.08
C VAL A 318 -12.38 31.71 12.12
N TYR A 319 -12.96 31.52 13.31
CA TYR A 319 -14.35 31.11 13.43
C TYR A 319 -15.27 32.21 12.91
N PRO A 320 -16.22 31.90 12.02
CA PRO A 320 -17.19 32.86 11.55
C PRO A 320 -18.16 33.25 12.67
N PRO A 321 -18.68 34.49 12.71
CA PRO A 321 -19.64 34.92 13.74
C PRO A 321 -20.93 34.09 13.78
N SER A 322 -21.28 33.44 12.69
CA SER A 322 -22.45 32.55 12.56
C SER A 322 -22.28 31.19 13.24
N LEU A 323 -21.05 30.81 13.62
CA LEU A 323 -20.79 29.52 14.27
C LEU A 323 -21.21 29.57 15.74
N ASP A 324 -22.17 28.76 16.12
CA ASP A 324 -22.70 28.66 17.50
C ASP A 324 -21.69 27.90 18.41
N LEU A 325 -20.69 28.62 18.90
CA LEU A 325 -19.68 28.08 19.80
C LEU A 325 -20.28 27.61 21.14
N ASP A 326 -21.36 28.26 21.62
CA ASP A 326 -22.05 27.88 22.86
C ASP A 326 -22.82 26.57 22.68
N GLY A 327 -23.47 26.40 21.56
CA GLY A 327 -24.17 25.15 21.23
C GLY A 327 -23.19 23.98 21.12
N ILE A 328 -22.01 24.20 20.50
CA ILE A 328 -20.94 23.19 20.41
C ILE A 328 -20.50 22.81 21.85
N LEU A 329 -20.16 23.78 22.71
CA LEU A 329 -19.72 23.51 24.07
C LEU A 329 -20.80 22.73 24.88
N LYS A 330 -22.07 23.11 24.76
CA LYS A 330 -23.17 22.37 25.38
C LYS A 330 -23.26 20.92 24.91
N THR A 331 -23.10 20.68 23.63
CA THR A 331 -23.07 19.32 23.05
C THR A 331 -21.93 18.49 23.61
N LEU A 332 -20.76 19.10 23.78
CA LEU A 332 -19.56 18.44 24.29
C LEU A 332 -19.60 18.14 25.80
N GLN A 333 -20.50 18.76 26.60
CA GLN A 333 -20.71 18.41 28.00
C GLN A 333 -21.13 16.95 28.22
N ASN A 334 -21.67 16.30 27.18
CA ASN A 334 -22.02 14.86 27.21
C ASN A 334 -20.87 13.95 26.69
N SER A 335 -19.67 14.46 26.61
CA SER A 335 -18.48 13.71 26.16
C SER A 335 -17.56 13.32 27.34
N PRO A 336 -16.60 12.43 27.16
CA PRO A 336 -15.57 12.13 28.17
C PRO A 336 -14.77 13.36 28.62
N PHE A 337 -14.84 14.47 27.90
CA PHE A 337 -14.12 15.72 28.17
C PHE A 337 -14.97 16.76 28.94
N LYS A 338 -16.06 16.33 29.57
CA LYS A 338 -16.99 17.20 30.30
C LYS A 338 -16.26 18.18 31.24
N LYS A 339 -15.29 17.71 32.02
CA LYS A 339 -14.56 18.56 32.99
C LYS A 339 -13.79 19.69 32.28
N ASP A 340 -13.12 19.40 31.17
CA ASP A 340 -12.37 20.38 30.37
C ASP A 340 -13.33 21.40 29.74
N VAL A 341 -14.49 20.94 29.26
CA VAL A 341 -15.53 21.79 28.69
C VAL A 341 -16.13 22.74 29.74
N GLU A 342 -16.48 22.23 30.91
CA GLU A 342 -17.01 23.04 32.02
C GLU A 342 -15.99 24.07 32.49
N TRP A 343 -14.72 23.70 32.59
CA TRP A 343 -13.63 24.64 32.90
C TRP A 343 -13.53 25.77 31.87
N VAL A 344 -13.58 25.45 30.56
CA VAL A 344 -13.56 26.46 29.51
C VAL A 344 -14.79 27.35 29.57
N MET A 345 -15.97 26.79 29.77
CA MET A 345 -17.20 27.59 29.90
C MET A 345 -17.13 28.61 31.04
N ALA A 346 -16.49 28.25 32.16
CA ALA A 346 -16.30 29.12 33.30
C ALA A 346 -15.21 30.18 33.11
N ASN A 347 -14.17 29.90 32.35
CA ASN A 347 -12.95 30.71 32.25
C ASN A 347 -12.67 31.28 30.84
N ARG A 348 -13.59 31.12 29.87
CA ARG A 348 -13.34 31.43 28.48
C ARG A 348 -13.08 32.92 28.25
N ARG A 349 -12.27 33.20 27.22
CA ARG A 349 -12.05 34.53 26.69
C ARG A 349 -13.28 35.06 25.95
N ALA A 350 -13.44 36.36 25.90
CA ALA A 350 -14.56 37.01 25.21
C ALA A 350 -14.57 36.74 23.70
N VAL A 351 -13.38 36.66 23.08
CA VAL A 351 -13.22 36.43 21.65
C VAL A 351 -12.24 35.25 21.46
N PRO A 352 -12.58 34.22 20.68
CA PRO A 352 -11.69 33.12 20.41
C PRO A 352 -10.36 33.59 19.78
N THR A 353 -9.32 32.80 19.95
CA THR A 353 -8.07 33.03 19.19
C THR A 353 -8.32 32.96 17.70
N ARG A 354 -7.50 33.64 16.93
CA ARG A 354 -7.55 33.65 15.46
C ARG A 354 -6.15 33.59 14.87
N GLY A 355 -6.04 32.91 13.73
CA GLY A 355 -4.86 32.97 12.89
C GLY A 355 -4.95 34.11 11.86
N LYS A 356 -4.03 34.07 10.89
CA LYS A 356 -3.93 35.09 9.84
C LYS A 356 -4.82 34.85 8.62
N LYS A 357 -5.27 33.61 8.41
CA LYS A 357 -6.02 33.20 7.24
C LYS A 357 -7.52 33.23 7.53
N SER A 358 -8.27 33.88 6.66
CA SER A 358 -9.75 33.85 6.69
C SER A 358 -10.25 33.37 5.33
N SER A 359 -11.19 32.45 5.34
CA SER A 359 -11.88 31.92 4.17
C SER A 359 -13.37 31.90 4.45
N THR A 360 -14.17 32.04 3.42
CA THR A 360 -15.64 31.97 3.49
C THR A 360 -16.19 30.57 3.19
N ASP A 361 -15.33 29.63 2.77
CA ASP A 361 -15.74 28.29 2.34
C ASP A 361 -16.22 27.45 3.52
N HIS A 362 -15.33 27.23 4.50
CA HIS A 362 -15.59 26.42 5.67
C HIS A 362 -15.02 27.07 6.93
N PRO A 363 -15.64 26.84 8.11
CA PRO A 363 -15.01 27.22 9.37
C PRO A 363 -13.72 26.42 9.60
N PRO A 364 -12.87 26.83 10.55
CA PRO A 364 -11.79 26.01 11.05
C PRO A 364 -12.28 24.64 11.54
N ILE A 365 -11.38 23.64 11.52
CA ILE A 365 -11.70 22.29 11.99
C ILE A 365 -12.07 22.34 13.48
N HIS A 366 -13.26 21.86 13.81
CA HIS A 366 -13.81 21.86 15.19
C HIS A 366 -14.68 20.62 15.43
N PRO A 367 -14.89 20.21 16.68
CA PRO A 367 -15.80 19.12 17.01
C PRO A 367 -17.25 19.53 16.77
N THR A 368 -18.08 18.61 16.30
CA THR A 368 -19.49 18.82 16.01
C THR A 368 -20.42 17.94 16.85
N GLY A 369 -19.85 16.96 17.56
CA GLY A 369 -20.56 16.07 18.45
C GLY A 369 -19.61 15.40 19.44
N GLY A 370 -20.15 14.92 20.57
CA GLY A 370 -19.40 14.11 21.53
C GLY A 370 -19.14 12.71 20.98
N ALA A 371 -17.95 12.17 21.21
CA ALA A 371 -17.57 10.81 20.84
C ALA A 371 -16.83 10.12 21.97
N THR A 372 -16.95 8.79 22.05
CA THR A 372 -16.21 7.96 23.00
C THR A 372 -15.18 7.09 22.27
N ARG A 373 -14.21 6.56 23.02
CA ARG A 373 -13.16 5.69 22.48
C ARG A 373 -13.74 4.39 21.91
N GLU A 374 -14.79 3.88 22.53
CA GLU A 374 -15.46 2.65 22.08
C GLU A 374 -16.17 2.84 20.73
N GLN A 375 -16.68 4.05 20.47
CA GLN A 375 -17.33 4.38 19.20
C GLN A 375 -16.34 4.55 18.05
N LEU A 376 -15.16 5.12 18.32
CA LEU A 376 -14.20 5.51 17.28
C LEU A 376 -13.03 4.54 17.11
N GLY A 377 -12.66 3.81 18.17
CA GLY A 377 -11.39 3.10 18.25
C GLY A 377 -10.20 4.04 18.52
N ASP A 378 -9.03 3.47 18.82
CA ASP A 378 -7.90 4.21 19.40
C ASP A 378 -7.37 5.36 18.53
N ASP A 379 -7.03 5.10 17.28
CA ASP A 379 -6.40 6.13 16.42
C ASP A 379 -7.40 7.27 16.08
N ALA A 380 -8.64 6.93 15.77
CA ALA A 380 -9.64 7.94 15.46
C ALA A 380 -10.03 8.75 16.71
N PHE A 381 -10.08 8.12 17.89
CA PHE A 381 -10.32 8.84 19.14
C PHE A 381 -9.19 9.81 19.49
N ARG A 382 -7.92 9.42 19.28
CA ARG A 382 -6.76 10.31 19.49
C ARG A 382 -6.81 11.55 18.57
N VAL A 383 -7.23 11.37 17.32
CA VAL A 383 -7.42 12.49 16.39
C VAL A 383 -8.59 13.36 16.80
N TYR A 384 -9.73 12.74 17.18
CA TYR A 384 -10.89 13.47 17.70
C TYR A 384 -10.53 14.28 18.94
N GLU A 385 -9.84 13.68 19.91
CA GLU A 385 -9.35 14.36 21.11
C GLU A 385 -8.44 15.55 20.74
N LEU A 386 -7.53 15.38 19.80
CA LEU A 386 -6.66 16.47 19.34
C LEU A 386 -7.48 17.65 18.80
N VAL A 387 -8.50 17.39 17.99
CA VAL A 387 -9.38 18.44 17.42
C VAL A 387 -10.21 19.10 18.52
N LEU A 388 -10.82 18.31 19.41
CA LEU A 388 -11.63 18.81 20.52
C LEU A 388 -10.80 19.69 21.46
N ARG A 389 -9.67 19.21 21.92
CA ARG A 389 -8.79 19.96 22.83
C ARG A 389 -8.22 21.21 22.18
N ARG A 390 -7.94 21.16 20.86
CA ARG A 390 -7.55 22.37 20.11
C ARG A 390 -8.67 23.40 20.11
N PHE A 391 -9.90 22.99 19.86
CA PHE A 391 -11.07 23.86 19.92
C PHE A 391 -11.20 24.50 21.31
N LEU A 392 -11.13 23.72 22.39
CA LEU A 392 -11.19 24.23 23.75
C LEU A 392 -10.06 25.23 24.04
N ALA A 393 -8.84 24.92 23.60
CA ALA A 393 -7.69 25.82 23.79
C ALA A 393 -7.88 27.19 23.12
N THR A 394 -8.56 27.22 21.95
CA THR A 394 -8.83 28.50 21.26
C THR A 394 -9.79 29.42 22.04
N LEU A 395 -10.58 28.85 22.92
CA LEU A 395 -11.56 29.54 23.77
C LEU A 395 -11.02 29.85 25.17
N ALA A 396 -9.96 29.17 25.58
CA ALA A 396 -9.33 29.35 26.90
C ALA A 396 -8.48 30.63 26.97
N PRO A 397 -8.25 31.18 28.18
CA PRO A 397 -7.36 32.32 28.38
C PRO A 397 -5.92 31.98 28.00
N ASP A 398 -5.12 33.02 27.72
CA ASP A 398 -3.69 32.83 27.50
C ASP A 398 -3.01 32.40 28.79
N ALA A 399 -1.93 31.65 28.67
CA ALA A 399 -1.14 31.25 29.83
C ALA A 399 -0.15 32.40 30.22
N MET A 400 0.11 32.51 31.50
CA MET A 400 0.98 33.54 32.03
C MET A 400 2.21 32.96 32.70
N TRP A 401 3.36 33.49 32.29
CA TRP A 401 4.66 33.08 32.83
C TRP A 401 5.30 34.24 33.58
N LYS A 402 5.82 33.95 34.75
CA LYS A 402 6.80 34.80 35.42
C LYS A 402 8.18 34.39 34.92
N THR A 403 8.91 35.30 34.35
CA THR A 403 10.27 35.06 33.83
C THR A 403 11.30 35.77 34.69
N LEU A 404 12.43 35.12 34.87
CA LEU A 404 13.57 35.63 35.63
C LEU A 404 14.81 35.53 34.73
N LYS A 405 15.46 36.62 34.46
CA LYS A 405 16.76 36.64 33.78
C LYS A 405 17.77 37.26 34.70
N ILE A 406 18.85 36.56 34.95
CA ILE A 406 19.93 36.96 35.83
C ILE A 406 21.17 37.12 35.00
N LEU A 407 21.84 38.25 35.19
CA LEU A 407 23.16 38.52 34.65
C LEU A 407 24.18 38.45 35.78
N PHE A 408 25.22 37.73 35.56
CA PHE A 408 26.33 37.53 36.48
C PHE A 408 27.61 38.07 35.89
N ASP A 409 28.52 38.46 36.76
CA ASP A 409 29.92 38.81 36.45
C ASP A 409 30.87 37.86 37.20
N ALA A 410 31.80 37.28 36.47
CA ALA A 410 32.88 36.45 37.00
C ALA A 410 34.21 37.02 36.55
N ASN A 411 34.72 38.06 37.28
CA ASN A 411 35.95 38.77 36.97
C ASN A 411 36.00 39.40 35.57
N GLY A 412 34.91 40.09 35.20
CA GLY A 412 34.76 40.80 33.93
C GLY A 412 34.19 39.96 32.79
N GLU A 413 33.97 38.65 32.98
CA GLU A 413 33.25 37.80 32.04
C GLU A 413 31.78 37.64 32.45
N GLU A 414 30.87 37.94 31.54
CA GLU A 414 29.43 37.97 31.82
C GLU A 414 28.75 36.66 31.49
N TYR A 415 27.92 36.19 32.43
CA TYR A 415 27.12 34.97 32.31
C TYR A 415 25.64 35.28 32.52
N THR A 416 24.78 34.48 31.95
CA THR A 416 23.33 34.61 32.13
C THR A 416 22.66 33.26 32.35
N THR A 417 21.65 33.24 33.24
CA THR A 417 20.71 32.15 33.35
C THR A 417 19.29 32.69 33.28
N THR A 418 18.36 31.86 32.82
CA THR A 418 16.93 32.25 32.68
C THR A 418 16.05 31.22 33.33
N GLY A 419 15.11 31.66 34.14
CA GLY A 419 14.04 30.86 34.71
C GLY A 419 12.68 31.26 34.14
N GLY A 420 11.75 30.34 34.24
CA GLY A 420 10.37 30.57 33.89
C GLY A 420 9.46 29.69 34.75
N GLN A 421 8.46 30.33 35.37
CA GLN A 421 7.44 29.66 36.16
C GLN A 421 6.07 29.97 35.57
N LEU A 422 5.27 28.95 35.36
CA LEU A 422 3.90 29.09 34.89
C LEU A 422 3.01 29.52 36.04
N THR A 423 2.58 30.80 36.04
CA THR A 423 1.75 31.37 37.10
C THR A 423 0.29 31.16 36.85
N ASP A 424 -0.13 31.15 35.61
CA ASP A 424 -1.49 30.78 35.21
C ASP A 424 -1.38 29.84 33.99
N PRO A 425 -1.83 28.58 34.11
CA PRO A 425 -1.74 27.60 33.05
C PRO A 425 -2.63 27.95 31.84
N GLY A 426 -3.69 28.76 32.03
CA GLY A 426 -4.55 29.15 30.92
C GLY A 426 -4.93 27.95 30.01
N TRP A 427 -4.72 28.09 28.71
CA TRP A 427 -5.05 27.07 27.71
C TRP A 427 -4.30 25.75 27.86
N HIS A 428 -3.17 25.69 28.54
CA HIS A 428 -2.45 24.45 28.83
C HIS A 428 -3.28 23.48 29.68
N THR A 429 -4.21 23.99 30.49
CA THR A 429 -5.13 23.19 31.31
C THR A 429 -5.91 22.17 30.46
N VAL A 430 -6.30 22.55 29.24
CA VAL A 430 -7.14 21.74 28.35
C VAL A 430 -6.40 21.18 27.14
N TYR A 431 -5.13 21.51 26.93
CA TYR A 431 -4.36 21.14 25.73
C TYR A 431 -3.01 20.48 26.06
N PRO A 432 -2.98 19.20 26.44
CA PRO A 432 -1.76 18.50 26.89
C PRO A 432 -0.75 18.19 25.76
N PHE A 433 -1.09 18.50 24.50
CA PHE A 433 -0.19 18.32 23.35
C PHE A 433 0.91 19.38 23.24
N SER A 434 0.96 20.34 24.16
CA SER A 434 2.00 21.34 24.31
C SER A 434 2.58 21.28 25.71
N GLU A 435 3.87 20.92 25.82
CA GLU A 435 4.56 20.87 27.12
C GLU A 435 4.92 22.26 27.59
N ALA A 436 4.48 22.62 28.79
CA ALA A 436 4.97 23.80 29.51
C ALA A 436 6.14 23.34 30.43
N ARG A 437 7.37 23.59 29.97
CA ARG A 437 8.56 23.27 30.77
C ARG A 437 8.93 24.44 31.66
N GLU A 438 8.83 24.26 32.96
CA GLU A 438 9.24 25.24 33.95
C GLU A 438 10.75 25.08 34.29
N THR A 439 11.40 26.21 34.55
CA THR A 439 12.74 26.25 35.12
C THR A 439 12.66 27.20 36.32
N ILE A 440 12.44 26.62 37.46
CA ILE A 440 12.32 27.38 38.71
C ILE A 440 13.72 27.69 39.22
N LEU A 441 14.02 28.96 39.42
CA LEU A 441 15.28 29.42 39.97
C LEU A 441 15.05 30.01 41.38
N PRO A 442 15.99 29.86 42.31
CA PRO A 442 15.93 30.50 43.61
C PRO A 442 15.97 32.04 43.50
N GLU A 443 15.63 32.73 44.54
CA GLU A 443 15.72 34.19 44.58
C GLU A 443 17.18 34.68 44.60
N PHE A 444 17.45 35.70 43.83
CA PHE A 444 18.77 36.34 43.71
C PHE A 444 18.68 37.79 44.07
N THR A 445 19.72 38.34 44.75
CA THR A 445 19.88 39.77 45.05
C THR A 445 21.10 40.34 44.33
N THR A 446 20.96 41.54 43.77
CA THR A 446 22.09 42.24 43.11
C THR A 446 23.24 42.45 44.09
N GLY A 447 24.48 42.15 43.66
CA GLY A 447 25.68 42.17 44.50
C GLY A 447 25.96 40.86 45.26
N GLU A 448 25.06 39.92 45.21
CA GLU A 448 25.25 38.60 45.86
C GLU A 448 26.46 37.86 45.24
N LYS A 449 27.27 37.25 46.08
CA LYS A 449 28.47 36.48 45.67
C LYS A 449 28.24 35.00 45.85
N LEU A 450 28.44 34.24 44.78
CA LEU A 450 28.18 32.81 44.70
C LEU A 450 29.45 32.03 44.39
N PRO A 451 29.59 30.77 44.93
CA PRO A 451 30.73 29.95 44.60
C PRO A 451 30.59 29.33 43.23
N ILE A 452 31.60 29.44 42.37
CA ILE A 452 31.71 28.73 41.12
C ILE A 452 32.19 27.31 41.43
N LYS A 453 31.45 26.31 40.96
CA LYS A 453 31.77 24.87 41.13
C LYS A 453 32.64 24.35 40.00
N ASN A 454 32.25 24.69 38.76
CA ASN A 454 32.92 24.23 37.58
C ASN A 454 32.78 25.29 36.44
N VAL A 455 33.75 25.27 35.53
CA VAL A 455 33.69 26.11 34.30
C VAL A 455 33.97 25.18 33.14
N THR A 456 32.96 24.98 32.25
CA THR A 456 33.04 24.09 31.13
C THR A 456 33.19 24.85 29.84
N LEU A 457 34.11 24.43 28.99
CA LEU A 457 34.31 24.90 27.64
C LEU A 457 34.01 23.76 26.66
N ASP A 458 32.82 23.78 26.05
CA ASP A 458 32.37 22.77 25.11
C ASP A 458 32.79 23.15 23.70
N GLU A 459 33.49 22.26 23.01
CA GLU A 459 33.72 22.31 21.58
C GLU A 459 32.53 21.68 20.88
N LYS A 460 31.93 22.41 19.96
CA LYS A 460 30.77 22.00 19.18
C LYS A 460 30.98 22.33 17.72
N GLU A 461 30.22 21.67 16.87
CA GLU A 461 30.19 21.93 15.42
C GLU A 461 28.80 22.35 15.00
N THR A 462 28.73 23.27 14.02
CA THR A 462 27.47 23.61 13.36
C THR A 462 26.91 22.36 12.68
N GLN A 463 25.61 22.23 12.66
CA GLN A 463 24.91 21.07 12.09
C GLN A 463 24.29 21.45 10.75
N PRO A 464 24.25 20.54 9.77
CA PRO A 464 23.58 20.78 8.50
C PRO A 464 22.09 21.01 8.72
N PRO A 465 21.40 21.64 7.75
CA PRO A 465 19.97 21.83 7.83
C PRO A 465 19.24 20.48 7.92
N ALA A 466 18.23 20.38 8.77
CA ALA A 466 17.48 19.14 8.96
C ALA A 466 16.70 18.75 7.69
N ARG A 467 16.66 17.44 7.39
CA ARG A 467 15.79 16.91 6.35
C ARG A 467 14.33 17.21 6.61
N TYR A 468 13.53 17.26 5.57
CA TYR A 468 12.10 17.49 5.70
C TYR A 468 11.40 16.27 6.35
N THR A 469 10.64 16.53 7.42
CA THR A 469 9.53 15.63 7.81
C THR A 469 8.35 15.88 6.88
N GLN A 470 7.40 14.96 6.79
CA GLN A 470 6.17 15.16 5.99
C GLN A 470 5.45 16.46 6.40
N SER A 471 5.37 16.73 7.69
CA SER A 471 4.76 17.93 8.24
C SER A 471 5.45 19.22 7.77
N ARG A 472 6.79 19.25 7.85
CA ARG A 472 7.56 20.43 7.43
C ARG A 472 7.49 20.62 5.91
N LEU A 473 7.47 19.53 5.16
CA LEU A 473 7.31 19.58 3.70
C LEU A 473 5.94 20.16 3.30
N ILE A 474 4.84 19.75 3.96
CA ILE A 474 3.50 20.30 3.72
C ILE A 474 3.47 21.82 3.99
N GLN A 475 4.07 22.27 5.10
CA GLN A 475 4.19 23.70 5.38
C GLN A 475 4.94 24.42 4.28
N ARG A 476 6.07 23.85 3.83
CA ARG A 476 6.88 24.47 2.78
C ARG A 476 6.17 24.49 1.42
N MET A 477 5.44 23.43 1.08
CA MET A 477 4.57 23.40 -0.11
C MET A 477 3.51 24.51 -0.04
N GLU A 478 2.91 24.72 1.11
CA GLU A 478 1.93 25.80 1.31
C GLU A 478 2.56 27.19 1.14
N GLU A 479 3.71 27.45 1.78
CA GLU A 479 4.47 28.69 1.65
C GLU A 479 4.81 29.02 0.19
N LEU A 480 5.07 28.00 -0.63
CA LEU A 480 5.44 28.12 -2.05
C LEU A 480 4.24 28.06 -3.00
N GLY A 481 3.02 27.85 -2.50
CA GLY A 481 1.83 27.72 -3.33
C GLY A 481 1.80 26.43 -4.17
N LEU A 482 2.44 25.35 -3.70
CA LEU A 482 2.45 24.06 -4.36
C LEU A 482 1.27 23.19 -3.89
N GLY A 483 0.38 22.87 -4.81
CA GLY A 483 -0.82 22.10 -4.53
C GLY A 483 -1.81 22.81 -3.60
N THR A 484 -2.89 22.14 -3.27
CA THR A 484 -3.98 22.67 -2.45
C THR A 484 -4.05 21.97 -1.10
N LYS A 485 -4.88 22.50 -0.18
CA LYS A 485 -5.23 21.86 1.09
C LYS A 485 -5.66 20.38 0.90
N SER A 486 -6.31 20.05 -0.20
CA SER A 486 -6.81 18.71 -0.51
C SER A 486 -5.71 17.78 -1.07
N THR A 487 -4.67 18.28 -1.73
CA THR A 487 -3.75 17.47 -2.54
C THR A 487 -2.33 17.33 -1.99
N ARG A 488 -1.86 18.23 -1.12
CA ARG A 488 -0.46 18.22 -0.63
C ARG A 488 -0.05 16.89 0.00
N HIS A 489 -0.89 16.34 0.86
CA HIS A 489 -0.61 15.04 1.51
C HIS A 489 -0.59 13.87 0.53
N GLU A 490 -1.42 13.91 -0.51
CA GLU A 490 -1.43 12.91 -1.57
C GLU A 490 -0.17 12.97 -2.44
N VAL A 491 0.32 14.17 -2.76
CA VAL A 491 1.57 14.35 -3.52
C VAL A 491 2.72 13.68 -2.77
N ILE A 492 2.84 13.88 -1.46
CA ILE A 492 3.87 13.23 -0.65
C ILE A 492 3.68 11.71 -0.63
N ALA A 493 2.45 11.23 -0.45
CA ALA A 493 2.15 9.81 -0.51
C ALA A 493 2.49 9.18 -1.87
N LYS A 494 2.24 9.90 -2.97
CA LYS A 494 2.64 9.50 -4.34
C LYS A 494 4.16 9.43 -4.50
N LEU A 495 4.92 10.39 -3.99
CA LEU A 495 6.39 10.36 -4.02
C LEU A 495 6.95 9.13 -3.29
N VAL A 496 6.40 8.81 -2.11
CA VAL A 496 6.79 7.62 -1.33
C VAL A 496 6.39 6.34 -2.04
N SER A 497 5.15 6.24 -2.54
CA SER A 497 4.64 5.02 -3.21
C SER A 497 5.37 4.72 -4.52
N ARG A 498 5.83 5.76 -5.24
CA ARG A 498 6.62 5.68 -6.46
C ARG A 498 8.12 5.53 -6.20
N LYS A 499 8.52 5.44 -4.93
CA LYS A 499 9.91 5.28 -4.50
C LYS A 499 10.86 6.39 -4.98
N TYR A 500 10.37 7.61 -5.05
CA TYR A 500 11.22 8.78 -5.27
C TYR A 500 11.80 9.33 -3.98
N VAL A 501 11.11 9.10 -2.87
CA VAL A 501 11.56 9.44 -1.54
C VAL A 501 11.26 8.30 -0.56
N GLU A 502 12.04 8.21 0.50
CA GLU A 502 11.88 7.23 1.57
C GLU A 502 12.26 7.81 2.92
N GLY A 503 12.03 7.03 4.00
CA GLY A 503 12.43 7.37 5.35
C GLY A 503 11.53 8.37 6.09
N ALA A 504 11.83 8.54 7.35
CA ALA A 504 11.24 9.55 8.23
C ALA A 504 12.34 10.05 9.20
N PRO A 505 12.94 11.20 8.94
CA PRO A 505 12.63 12.23 7.92
C PRO A 505 12.84 11.74 6.47
N LEU A 506 12.22 12.47 5.52
CA LEU A 506 12.25 12.15 4.09
C LEU A 506 13.63 12.43 3.48
N HIS A 507 14.12 11.49 2.68
CA HIS A 507 15.30 11.69 1.83
C HIS A 507 15.04 11.14 0.42
N PRO A 508 15.66 11.69 -0.62
CA PRO A 508 15.43 11.24 -1.97
C PRO A 508 16.12 9.89 -2.20
N THR A 509 15.47 9.02 -2.95
CA THR A 509 16.16 7.84 -3.51
C THR A 509 17.05 8.27 -4.68
N LEU A 510 17.96 7.43 -5.12
CA LEU A 510 18.75 7.75 -6.31
C LEU A 510 17.85 8.03 -7.53
N VAL A 511 16.83 7.22 -7.76
CA VAL A 511 15.90 7.44 -8.90
C VAL A 511 15.24 8.81 -8.80
N GLY A 512 14.77 9.20 -7.59
CA GLY A 512 14.22 10.53 -7.36
C GLY A 512 15.22 11.64 -7.61
N ARG A 513 16.45 11.45 -7.15
CA ARG A 513 17.54 12.40 -7.32
C ARG A 513 17.93 12.57 -8.79
N VAL A 514 18.19 11.46 -9.50
CA VAL A 514 18.63 11.49 -10.90
C VAL A 514 17.57 12.10 -11.81
N VAL A 515 16.29 11.71 -11.66
CA VAL A 515 15.20 12.30 -12.45
C VAL A 515 15.09 13.81 -12.21
N THR A 516 15.20 14.24 -10.96
CA THR A 516 15.12 15.67 -10.62
C THR A 516 16.30 16.46 -11.20
N GLU A 517 17.52 15.98 -10.99
CA GLU A 517 18.74 16.65 -11.43
C GLU A 517 18.85 16.71 -12.97
N SER A 518 18.48 15.63 -13.69
CA SER A 518 18.40 15.65 -15.14
C SER A 518 17.36 16.65 -15.66
N LEU A 519 16.20 16.77 -14.99
CA LEU A 519 15.20 17.77 -15.36
C LEU A 519 15.66 19.20 -15.01
N GLU A 520 16.30 19.40 -13.87
CA GLU A 520 16.84 20.69 -13.45
C GLU A 520 17.89 21.23 -14.45
N GLN A 521 18.74 20.34 -14.94
CA GLN A 521 19.81 20.71 -15.88
C GLN A 521 19.29 21.04 -17.28
N HIS A 522 18.23 20.41 -17.73
CA HIS A 522 17.79 20.46 -19.13
C HIS A 522 16.40 21.07 -19.36
N ALA A 523 15.57 21.20 -18.30
CA ALA A 523 14.22 21.77 -18.34
C ALA A 523 13.82 22.29 -16.94
N ASP A 524 14.60 23.21 -16.40
CA ASP A 524 14.49 23.67 -15.01
C ASP A 524 13.13 24.26 -14.63
N THR A 525 12.39 24.79 -15.60
CA THR A 525 11.04 25.33 -15.40
C THR A 525 10.07 24.31 -14.78
N ILE A 526 10.25 23.01 -15.06
CA ILE A 526 9.40 21.93 -14.54
C ILE A 526 9.70 21.63 -13.07
N THR A 527 10.92 21.84 -12.62
CA THR A 527 11.36 21.56 -11.26
C THR A 527 11.10 22.71 -10.28
N LYS A 528 10.88 23.92 -10.80
CA LYS A 528 10.67 25.12 -9.98
C LYS A 528 9.21 25.36 -9.61
N PRO A 529 8.95 25.89 -8.38
CA PRO A 529 7.58 26.15 -7.91
C PRO A 529 6.80 27.21 -8.71
N VAL A 530 7.49 28.11 -9.40
CA VAL A 530 6.91 29.33 -10.00
C VAL A 530 5.77 29.02 -10.94
N MET A 531 5.97 28.11 -11.89
CA MET A 531 4.98 27.77 -12.90
C MET A 531 3.72 27.14 -12.27
N THR A 532 3.92 26.21 -11.33
CA THR A 532 2.80 25.60 -10.60
C THR A 532 2.02 26.63 -9.80
N ARG A 533 2.69 27.53 -9.11
CA ARG A 533 2.06 28.63 -8.36
C ARG A 533 1.27 29.54 -9.27
N THR A 534 1.79 29.88 -10.45
CA THR A 534 1.08 30.72 -11.44
C THR A 534 -0.23 30.02 -11.88
N LEU A 535 -0.17 28.74 -12.25
CA LEU A 535 -1.37 27.97 -12.64
C LEU A 535 -2.37 27.85 -11.47
N GLU A 536 -1.92 27.62 -10.24
CA GLU A 536 -2.82 27.61 -9.07
C GLU A 536 -3.48 28.98 -8.84
N SER A 537 -2.75 30.08 -9.03
CA SER A 537 -3.34 31.43 -8.94
C SER A 537 -4.37 31.68 -10.04
N HIS A 538 -4.11 31.21 -11.26
CA HIS A 538 -5.07 31.35 -12.36
C HIS A 538 -6.32 30.49 -12.15
N MET A 539 -6.21 29.31 -11.59
CA MET A 539 -7.37 28.50 -11.18
C MET A 539 -8.19 29.20 -10.08
N GLN A 540 -7.54 29.99 -9.20
CA GLN A 540 -8.27 30.81 -8.24
C GLN A 540 -9.05 31.95 -8.91
N LEU A 541 -8.51 32.54 -10.00
CA LEU A 541 -9.25 33.55 -10.80
C LEU A 541 -10.47 32.94 -11.53
N ILE A 542 -10.43 31.67 -11.92
CA ILE A 542 -11.64 30.98 -12.46
C ILE A 542 -12.74 30.95 -11.39
N LYS A 543 -12.42 30.55 -10.16
CA LYS A 543 -13.39 30.54 -9.04
C LYS A 543 -14.04 31.89 -8.78
N GLN A 544 -13.32 32.96 -9.07
CA GLN A 544 -13.80 34.33 -8.93
C GLN A 544 -14.50 34.86 -10.19
N SER A 545 -14.70 34.01 -11.22
CA SER A 545 -15.25 34.38 -12.53
C SER A 545 -14.48 35.50 -13.25
N GLN A 546 -13.17 35.66 -12.92
CA GLN A 546 -12.29 36.65 -13.54
C GLN A 546 -11.51 36.11 -14.74
N ARG A 547 -11.42 34.79 -14.89
CA ARG A 547 -10.84 34.10 -16.06
C ARG A 547 -11.70 32.92 -16.47
N THR A 548 -11.63 32.54 -17.76
CA THR A 548 -12.31 31.33 -18.24
C THR A 548 -11.42 30.09 -18.04
N ARG A 549 -12.05 28.93 -17.96
CA ARG A 549 -11.36 27.64 -17.95
C ARG A 549 -10.48 27.44 -19.17
N GLU A 550 -11.02 27.82 -20.35
CA GLU A 550 -10.39 27.67 -21.65
C GLU A 550 -9.10 28.49 -21.75
N ASP A 551 -9.12 29.72 -21.25
CA ASP A 551 -7.92 30.58 -21.24
C ASP A 551 -6.79 30.01 -20.40
N VAL A 552 -7.12 29.50 -19.21
CA VAL A 552 -6.11 28.92 -18.29
C VAL A 552 -5.56 27.60 -18.86
N ILE A 553 -6.39 26.77 -19.49
CA ILE A 553 -5.91 25.54 -20.15
C ILE A 553 -5.02 25.89 -21.35
N ARG A 554 -5.38 26.90 -22.17
CA ARG A 554 -4.58 27.34 -23.31
C ARG A 554 -3.19 27.83 -22.86
N GLU A 555 -3.13 28.69 -21.86
CA GLU A 555 -1.88 29.18 -21.28
C GLU A 555 -1.04 28.02 -20.74
N SER A 556 -1.66 27.08 -20.06
CA SER A 556 -0.98 25.88 -19.56
C SER A 556 -0.37 25.02 -20.69
N ARG A 557 -1.05 24.93 -21.84
CA ARG A 557 -0.53 24.26 -23.04
C ARG A 557 0.71 24.99 -23.59
N GLU A 558 0.64 26.30 -23.70
CA GLU A 558 1.76 27.13 -24.16
C GLU A 558 2.99 26.94 -23.26
N MET A 559 2.78 26.97 -21.93
CA MET A 559 3.86 26.71 -20.97
C MET A 559 4.46 25.31 -21.16
N LEU A 560 3.62 24.30 -21.39
CA LEU A 560 4.08 22.93 -21.55
C LEU A 560 4.79 22.71 -22.91
N HIS A 561 4.32 23.34 -23.98
CA HIS A 561 5.01 23.33 -25.29
C HIS A 561 6.42 23.93 -25.17
N HIS A 562 6.55 25.07 -24.48
CA HIS A 562 7.85 25.66 -24.24
C HIS A 562 8.80 24.75 -23.44
N ALA A 563 8.27 24.06 -22.41
CA ALA A 563 9.05 23.07 -21.67
C ALA A 563 9.47 21.87 -22.57
N PHE A 564 8.59 21.45 -23.48
CA PHE A 564 8.87 20.37 -24.43
C PHE A 564 9.93 20.74 -25.47
N ASP A 565 10.05 22.01 -25.87
CA ASP A 565 11.14 22.47 -26.75
C ASP A 565 12.50 22.17 -26.12
N GLN A 566 12.66 22.43 -24.83
CA GLN A 566 13.88 22.13 -24.08
C GLN A 566 14.08 20.62 -23.87
N LEU A 567 13.02 19.90 -23.54
CA LEU A 567 13.07 18.46 -23.28
C LEU A 567 13.45 17.66 -24.53
N GLU A 568 12.83 17.95 -25.68
CA GLU A 568 13.08 17.23 -26.94
C GLU A 568 14.49 17.51 -27.45
N ALA A 569 14.99 18.73 -27.35
CA ALA A 569 16.37 19.09 -27.69
C ALA A 569 17.40 18.29 -26.86
N ASN A 570 17.06 17.89 -25.65
CA ASN A 570 17.95 17.18 -24.73
C ASN A 570 17.52 15.72 -24.46
N GLN A 571 16.58 15.18 -25.23
CA GLN A 571 15.96 13.86 -24.95
C GLN A 571 16.98 12.73 -24.77
N GLN A 572 17.97 12.65 -25.65
CA GLN A 572 18.97 11.60 -25.59
C GLN A 572 19.86 11.74 -24.34
N VAL A 573 20.31 12.95 -24.05
CA VAL A 573 21.17 13.23 -22.90
C VAL A 573 20.44 12.92 -21.59
N ILE A 574 19.20 13.39 -21.43
CA ILE A 574 18.34 13.09 -20.27
C ILE A 574 18.17 11.56 -20.13
N GLY A 575 17.87 10.89 -21.24
CA GLY A 575 17.67 9.44 -21.23
C GLY A 575 18.92 8.66 -20.85
N ASP A 576 20.07 9.05 -21.39
CA ASP A 576 21.36 8.42 -21.09
C ASP A 576 21.79 8.69 -19.65
N ASP A 577 21.66 9.92 -19.15
CA ASP A 577 21.99 10.27 -17.78
C ASP A 577 21.18 9.44 -16.79
N ILE A 578 19.85 9.38 -16.96
CA ILE A 578 18.99 8.56 -16.09
C ILE A 578 19.37 7.08 -16.15
N ARG A 579 19.64 6.52 -17.35
CA ARG A 579 20.00 5.11 -17.50
C ARG A 579 21.33 4.78 -16.85
N ASN A 580 22.34 5.58 -17.14
CA ASN A 580 23.71 5.33 -16.68
C ASN A 580 23.82 5.45 -15.17
N ARG A 581 23.32 6.54 -14.58
CA ARG A 581 23.37 6.78 -13.14
C ARG A 581 22.54 5.77 -12.36
N THR A 582 21.34 5.38 -12.86
CA THR A 582 20.53 4.34 -12.20
C THR A 582 21.11 2.94 -12.39
N ALA A 583 21.88 2.68 -13.44
CA ALA A 583 22.59 1.43 -13.63
C ALA A 583 23.83 1.32 -12.72
N GLU A 584 24.54 2.43 -12.49
CA GLU A 584 25.69 2.49 -11.58
C GLU A 584 25.31 2.14 -10.13
N GLU A 585 24.16 2.60 -9.64
CA GLU A 585 23.70 2.25 -8.30
C GLU A 585 23.36 0.77 -8.14
N MET A 586 22.90 0.13 -9.21
CA MET A 586 22.60 -1.30 -9.20
C MET A 586 23.85 -2.17 -9.38
N ASN A 587 24.96 -1.55 -9.72
CA ASN A 587 26.24 -2.21 -9.93
C ASN A 587 26.84 -2.62 -8.59
N LEU A 588 27.05 -3.93 -8.43
CA LEU A 588 27.62 -4.51 -7.23
C LEU A 588 29.13 -4.81 -7.34
N GLY A 589 29.71 -4.68 -8.53
CA GLY A 589 31.09 -5.01 -8.79
C GLY A 589 31.28 -5.93 -10.00
N LYS A 590 32.44 -6.56 -10.13
CA LYS A 590 32.80 -7.39 -11.28
C LYS A 590 32.29 -8.82 -11.17
N CYS A 591 31.82 -9.36 -12.29
CA CYS A 591 31.43 -10.76 -12.39
C CYS A 591 32.67 -11.67 -12.21
N PRO A 592 32.65 -12.66 -11.31
CA PRO A 592 33.79 -13.54 -11.09
C PRO A 592 34.11 -14.45 -12.28
N VAL A 593 33.12 -14.66 -13.18
CA VAL A 593 33.27 -15.56 -14.33
C VAL A 593 33.84 -14.86 -15.55
N CYS A 594 33.36 -13.65 -15.89
CA CYS A 594 33.73 -12.99 -17.17
C CYS A 594 34.25 -11.56 -16.99
N GLY A 595 34.35 -11.04 -15.76
CA GLY A 595 34.80 -9.67 -15.51
C GLY A 595 33.76 -8.57 -15.87
N GLY A 596 32.60 -8.93 -16.41
CA GLY A 596 31.47 -8.01 -16.67
C GLY A 596 30.89 -7.47 -15.35
N THR A 597 29.96 -6.53 -15.42
CA THR A 597 29.35 -5.93 -14.25
C THR A 597 28.20 -6.80 -13.68
N LEU A 598 28.18 -7.02 -12.37
CA LEU A 598 27.06 -7.64 -11.66
C LEU A 598 26.09 -6.56 -11.20
N ALA A 599 24.81 -6.72 -11.50
CA ALA A 599 23.78 -5.76 -11.09
C ALA A 599 22.52 -6.46 -10.58
N ILE A 600 21.84 -5.82 -9.62
CA ILE A 600 20.52 -6.25 -9.14
C ILE A 600 19.52 -6.06 -10.27
N LYS A 601 18.81 -7.12 -10.62
CA LYS A 601 17.76 -7.15 -11.65
C LYS A 601 16.43 -7.57 -11.05
N HIS A 602 15.34 -6.94 -11.52
CA HIS A 602 13.99 -7.26 -11.14
C HIS A 602 13.20 -7.79 -12.33
N LEU A 603 12.54 -8.93 -12.16
CA LEU A 603 11.66 -9.54 -13.17
C LEU A 603 10.18 -9.39 -12.77
N ARG A 604 9.29 -9.70 -13.72
CA ARG A 604 7.85 -9.79 -13.43
C ARG A 604 7.58 -10.83 -12.34
N GLY A 605 6.56 -10.62 -11.50
CA GLY A 605 6.17 -11.57 -10.44
C GLY A 605 6.99 -11.48 -9.15
N ASN A 606 7.51 -10.29 -8.83
CA ASN A 606 8.28 -10.03 -7.60
C ASN A 606 9.62 -10.80 -7.49
N THR A 607 10.12 -11.34 -8.57
CA THR A 607 11.42 -12.00 -8.62
C THR A 607 12.54 -10.98 -8.73
N GLN A 608 13.58 -11.12 -7.90
CA GLN A 608 14.79 -10.32 -7.98
C GLN A 608 16.02 -11.22 -7.91
N PHE A 609 17.09 -10.84 -8.60
CA PHE A 609 18.33 -11.58 -8.65
C PHE A 609 19.48 -10.65 -9.06
N ILE A 610 20.71 -11.08 -8.88
CA ILE A 610 21.89 -10.39 -9.37
C ILE A 610 22.33 -11.10 -10.66
N GLY A 611 22.45 -10.37 -11.76
CA GLY A 611 22.82 -10.93 -13.06
C GLY A 611 23.97 -10.17 -13.72
N CYS A 612 24.76 -10.90 -14.53
CA CYS A 612 25.84 -10.32 -15.29
C CYS A 612 25.33 -9.42 -16.43
N SER A 613 26.08 -8.33 -16.72
CA SER A 613 25.81 -7.42 -17.83
C SER A 613 26.07 -8.03 -19.20
N ARG A 614 26.89 -9.09 -19.29
CA ARG A 614 27.22 -9.79 -20.52
C ARG A 614 26.28 -10.95 -20.86
N TYR A 615 25.10 -10.99 -20.28
CA TYR A 615 24.08 -11.96 -20.69
C TYR A 615 23.64 -11.67 -22.13
N PRO A 616 23.53 -12.68 -23.06
CA PRO A 616 23.56 -14.12 -22.82
C PRO A 616 24.93 -14.80 -22.84
N GLU A 617 26.01 -14.12 -23.19
CA GLU A 617 27.38 -14.71 -23.28
C GLU A 617 27.86 -15.20 -21.90
N CYS A 618 27.45 -14.52 -20.84
CA CYS A 618 27.69 -14.93 -19.47
C CYS A 618 26.38 -15.11 -18.72
N THR A 619 26.07 -16.33 -18.35
CA THR A 619 24.82 -16.69 -17.66
C THR A 619 24.93 -16.64 -16.13
N PHE A 620 26.05 -16.14 -15.60
CA PHE A 620 26.25 -16.05 -14.15
C PHE A 620 25.19 -15.19 -13.46
N ASN A 621 24.56 -15.75 -12.45
CA ASN A 621 23.56 -15.07 -11.63
C ASN A 621 23.59 -15.53 -10.19
N ILE A 622 23.06 -14.68 -9.28
CA ILE A 622 22.88 -14.96 -7.85
C ILE A 622 21.43 -14.73 -7.50
N GLY A 623 20.75 -15.76 -6.97
CA GLY A 623 19.38 -15.67 -6.53
C GLY A 623 19.25 -14.78 -5.28
N LEU A 624 18.22 -13.93 -5.27
CA LEU A 624 17.85 -13.12 -4.11
C LEU A 624 16.46 -13.53 -3.60
N PRO A 625 16.15 -13.33 -2.30
CA PRO A 625 14.80 -13.50 -1.80
C PRO A 625 13.80 -12.67 -2.60
N MET A 626 12.58 -13.17 -2.80
CA MET A 626 11.53 -12.48 -3.56
C MET A 626 11.26 -11.08 -3.00
N ALA A 627 10.95 -10.11 -3.85
CA ALA A 627 10.72 -8.71 -3.48
C ALA A 627 9.56 -8.48 -2.49
N GLN A 628 8.63 -9.42 -2.38
CA GLN A 628 7.59 -9.41 -1.33
C GLN A 628 8.17 -9.52 0.09
N TRP A 629 9.38 -10.08 0.25
CA TRP A 629 10.12 -10.19 1.52
C TRP A 629 11.04 -9.01 1.79
N GLY A 630 11.20 -8.11 0.83
CA GLY A 630 12.03 -6.91 0.86
C GLY A 630 12.71 -6.67 -0.47
N PHE A 631 12.88 -5.40 -0.82
CA PHE A 631 13.63 -5.01 -2.01
C PHE A 631 15.11 -5.04 -1.74
N ALA A 632 15.86 -5.67 -2.65
CA ALA A 632 17.31 -5.67 -2.59
C ALA A 632 17.86 -4.30 -2.98
N VAL A 633 18.71 -3.75 -2.15
CA VAL A 633 19.45 -2.51 -2.39
C VAL A 633 20.93 -2.75 -2.16
N ARG A 634 21.76 -2.07 -2.90
CA ARG A 634 23.19 -2.02 -2.69
C ARG A 634 23.50 -1.22 -1.42
N THR A 635 24.55 -1.58 -0.71
CA THR A 635 25.17 -0.73 0.33
C THR A 635 26.59 -0.32 -0.12
N ASP A 636 27.16 0.67 0.55
CA ASP A 636 28.52 1.13 0.24
C ASP A 636 29.61 0.22 0.80
N GLU A 637 29.22 -0.74 1.65
CA GLU A 637 30.16 -1.74 2.17
C GLU A 637 30.60 -2.72 1.08
N ILE A 638 31.88 -2.99 0.99
CA ILE A 638 32.48 -3.85 -0.02
C ILE A 638 33.10 -5.09 0.64
N CYS A 639 32.85 -6.24 0.08
CA CYS A 639 33.41 -7.50 0.53
C CYS A 639 34.92 -7.55 0.20
N GLU A 640 35.77 -7.71 1.19
CA GLU A 640 37.22 -7.82 1.01
C GLU A 640 37.61 -9.01 0.13
N LYS A 641 36.88 -10.14 0.26
CA LYS A 641 37.14 -11.38 -0.49
C LYS A 641 36.73 -11.33 -1.95
N HIS A 642 35.57 -10.73 -2.25
CA HIS A 642 34.95 -10.80 -3.58
C HIS A 642 34.91 -9.45 -4.30
N GLN A 643 35.27 -8.36 -3.61
CA GLN A 643 35.20 -6.99 -4.15
C GLN A 643 33.80 -6.63 -4.69
N LEU A 644 32.75 -7.18 -4.05
CA LEU A 644 31.35 -6.90 -4.35
C LEU A 644 30.74 -6.09 -3.24
N ASN A 645 29.91 -5.11 -3.60
CA ASN A 645 29.11 -4.38 -2.64
C ASN A 645 28.13 -5.32 -1.91
N PHE A 646 27.90 -5.02 -0.63
CA PHE A 646 26.93 -5.76 0.16
C PHE A 646 25.50 -5.45 -0.29
N VAL A 647 24.60 -6.39 -0.07
CA VAL A 647 23.19 -6.28 -0.41
C VAL A 647 22.36 -6.34 0.87
N ARG A 648 21.41 -5.42 0.96
CA ARG A 648 20.45 -5.33 2.06
C ARG A 648 19.03 -5.43 1.50
N LEU A 649 18.16 -6.19 2.17
CA LEU A 649 16.72 -6.24 1.84
C LEU A 649 15.98 -5.23 2.71
N VAL A 650 15.40 -4.22 2.08
CA VAL A 650 14.56 -3.22 2.74
C VAL A 650 13.13 -3.72 2.81
N ARG A 651 12.54 -3.77 4.03
CA ARG A 651 11.19 -4.27 4.31
C ARG A 651 10.30 -3.15 4.81
N LYS A 652 9.07 -3.10 4.32
CA LYS A 652 8.08 -2.16 4.84
C LYS A 652 7.63 -2.59 6.25
N GLY A 653 7.82 -1.70 7.24
CA GLY A 653 7.37 -1.94 8.62
C GLY A 653 8.17 -2.99 9.41
N ALA A 654 9.33 -3.42 8.92
CA ALA A 654 10.22 -4.35 9.61
C ALA A 654 11.68 -3.89 9.52
N ARG A 655 12.53 -4.41 10.40
CA ARG A 655 13.98 -4.16 10.32
C ARG A 655 14.53 -4.66 8.99
N PRO A 656 15.42 -3.91 8.32
CA PRO A 656 16.09 -4.38 7.12
C PRO A 656 16.83 -5.71 7.40
N TRP A 657 16.97 -6.53 6.38
CA TRP A 657 17.72 -7.77 6.47
C TRP A 657 19.01 -7.64 5.66
N ASP A 658 20.15 -7.63 6.34
CA ASP A 658 21.46 -7.59 5.73
C ASP A 658 21.85 -8.97 5.21
N ILE A 659 21.97 -9.09 3.87
CA ILE A 659 22.48 -10.28 3.20
C ILE A 659 24.00 -10.30 3.26
N GLY A 660 24.64 -9.13 3.37
CA GLY A 660 26.07 -8.95 3.23
C GLY A 660 26.55 -9.15 1.80
N CYS A 661 27.73 -9.72 1.61
CA CYS A 661 28.21 -10.06 0.25
C CYS A 661 27.32 -11.14 -0.39
N PRO A 662 26.68 -10.87 -1.52
CA PRO A 662 25.76 -11.82 -2.13
C PRO A 662 26.43 -13.13 -2.56
N LEU A 663 27.69 -13.08 -2.95
CA LEU A 663 28.44 -14.27 -3.34
C LEU A 663 28.86 -15.10 -2.13
N CYS A 664 29.30 -14.48 -1.02
CA CYS A 664 29.52 -15.20 0.25
C CYS A 664 28.24 -15.88 0.73
N HIS A 665 27.11 -15.15 0.66
CA HIS A 665 25.82 -15.69 1.04
C HIS A 665 25.40 -16.89 0.20
N GLN A 666 25.60 -16.83 -1.13
CA GLN A 666 25.32 -17.94 -2.03
C GLN A 666 26.22 -19.15 -1.77
N ILE A 667 27.53 -18.92 -1.62
CA ILE A 667 28.50 -19.97 -1.28
C ILE A 667 28.09 -20.67 0.02
N ASN A 668 27.87 -19.93 1.08
CA ASN A 668 27.52 -20.48 2.39
C ASN A 668 26.17 -21.21 2.38
N SER A 669 25.15 -20.67 1.70
CA SER A 669 23.83 -21.28 1.66
C SER A 669 23.73 -22.53 0.76
N ASN A 670 24.66 -22.70 -0.20
CA ASN A 670 24.66 -23.84 -1.13
C ASN A 670 25.77 -24.86 -0.82
N HIS A 671 26.67 -24.56 0.09
CA HIS A 671 27.77 -25.48 0.43
C HIS A 671 27.25 -26.82 0.95
N GLU A 672 26.30 -26.81 1.90
CA GLU A 672 25.65 -28.03 2.39
C GLU A 672 24.91 -28.79 1.28
N SER A 673 24.30 -28.08 0.31
CA SER A 673 23.59 -28.70 -0.81
C SER A 673 24.53 -29.45 -1.76
N LEU A 674 25.71 -28.91 -2.03
CA LEU A 674 26.75 -29.59 -2.83
C LEU A 674 27.25 -30.85 -2.12
N ARG A 675 27.33 -30.86 -0.79
CA ARG A 675 27.71 -32.01 0.04
C ARG A 675 26.63 -33.08 0.13
N GLU A 676 25.38 -32.81 -0.23
CA GLU A 676 24.36 -33.84 -0.38
C GLU A 676 24.62 -34.78 -1.60
N ILE A 677 25.53 -34.38 -2.50
CA ILE A 677 25.93 -35.22 -3.63
C ILE A 677 26.86 -36.33 -3.12
N PRO A 678 26.55 -37.61 -3.31
CA PRO A 678 27.25 -38.72 -2.66
C PRO A 678 28.79 -38.75 -2.88
N SER A 679 29.22 -38.35 -4.07
CA SER A 679 30.65 -38.33 -4.42
C SER A 679 31.36 -37.02 -4.07
N VAL A 680 30.71 -36.04 -3.40
CA VAL A 680 31.26 -34.75 -3.01
C VAL A 680 31.56 -34.69 -1.52
N ASP A 681 32.82 -34.67 -1.19
CA ASP A 681 33.33 -34.37 0.17
C ASP A 681 33.60 -32.85 0.36
N GLU A 682 34.09 -32.45 1.51
CA GLU A 682 34.40 -31.06 1.87
C GLU A 682 35.44 -30.44 0.93
N GLU A 683 36.48 -31.18 0.61
CA GLU A 683 37.57 -30.74 -0.26
C GLU A 683 37.07 -30.54 -1.71
N LEU A 684 36.34 -31.52 -2.26
CA LEU A 684 35.82 -31.45 -3.59
C LEU A 684 34.76 -30.37 -3.72
N ALA A 685 33.90 -30.16 -2.72
CA ALA A 685 32.97 -29.03 -2.69
C ALA A 685 33.69 -27.69 -2.80
N GLY A 686 34.78 -27.50 -2.03
CA GLY A 686 35.62 -26.31 -2.12
C GLY A 686 36.26 -26.12 -3.52
N ARG A 687 36.73 -27.20 -4.14
CA ARG A 687 37.32 -27.19 -5.48
C ARG A 687 36.27 -26.87 -6.56
N ILE A 688 35.05 -27.40 -6.44
CA ILE A 688 33.90 -27.09 -7.33
C ILE A 688 33.57 -25.59 -7.22
N GLN A 689 33.51 -25.03 -6.01
CA GLN A 689 33.25 -23.60 -5.79
C GLN A 689 34.40 -22.73 -6.32
N ALA A 690 35.69 -23.17 -6.24
CA ALA A 690 36.84 -22.46 -6.76
C ALA A 690 36.81 -22.32 -8.29
N ILE A 691 36.12 -23.19 -9.01
CA ILE A 691 35.89 -23.08 -10.46
C ILE A 691 34.61 -22.35 -10.83
N HIS A 692 34.05 -21.60 -9.87
CA HIS A 692 32.83 -20.78 -10.01
C HIS A 692 31.54 -21.56 -10.25
N ILE A 693 31.45 -22.78 -9.76
CA ILE A 693 30.21 -23.56 -9.69
C ILE A 693 29.73 -23.54 -8.23
N TYR A 694 28.68 -22.77 -7.95
CA TYR A 694 28.23 -22.51 -6.56
C TYR A 694 26.97 -23.28 -6.18
N THR A 695 26.23 -23.83 -7.14
CA THR A 695 24.97 -24.53 -6.91
C THR A 695 24.94 -25.91 -7.54
N VAL A 696 24.11 -26.79 -7.00
CA VAL A 696 23.87 -28.10 -7.60
C VAL A 696 23.33 -27.98 -9.02
N ALA A 697 22.49 -26.97 -9.29
CA ALA A 697 21.94 -26.71 -10.60
C ALA A 697 23.02 -26.32 -11.64
N GLU A 698 23.98 -25.45 -11.25
CA GLU A 698 25.10 -25.10 -12.12
C GLU A 698 25.98 -26.32 -12.44
N LEU A 699 26.14 -27.21 -11.47
CA LEU A 699 26.89 -28.44 -11.67
C LEU A 699 26.20 -29.38 -12.67
N THR A 700 24.89 -29.50 -12.65
CA THR A 700 24.12 -30.30 -13.63
C THR A 700 24.17 -29.74 -15.07
N HIS A 701 24.42 -28.44 -15.22
CA HIS A 701 24.58 -27.80 -16.55
C HIS A 701 26.03 -27.80 -17.04
N SER A 702 26.97 -28.33 -16.23
CA SER A 702 28.36 -28.48 -16.64
C SER A 702 28.52 -29.70 -17.55
N THR A 703 29.62 -29.73 -18.34
CA THR A 703 29.93 -30.90 -19.15
C THR A 703 31.10 -31.70 -18.54
N PRO A 704 31.18 -33.01 -18.77
CA PRO A 704 32.32 -33.82 -18.27
C PRO A 704 33.67 -33.27 -18.66
N GLU A 705 33.81 -32.72 -19.87
CA GLU A 705 35.07 -32.16 -20.36
C GLU A 705 35.53 -30.93 -19.56
N VAL A 706 34.57 -30.06 -19.22
CA VAL A 706 34.80 -28.86 -18.38
C VAL A 706 35.27 -29.26 -17.00
N LEU A 707 34.57 -30.20 -16.36
CA LEU A 707 34.92 -30.65 -15.01
C LEU A 707 36.26 -31.40 -14.99
N THR A 708 36.52 -32.27 -15.97
CA THR A 708 37.81 -32.97 -16.13
C THR A 708 38.95 -31.98 -16.22
N LYS A 709 38.81 -30.97 -17.09
CA LYS A 709 39.89 -29.96 -17.32
C LYS A 709 40.11 -29.06 -16.10
N LYS A 710 39.05 -28.64 -15.43
CA LYS A 710 39.12 -27.65 -14.34
C LYS A 710 39.36 -28.26 -12.94
N LEU A 711 38.82 -29.47 -12.71
CA LEU A 711 38.96 -30.15 -11.42
C LEU A 711 40.06 -31.22 -11.41
N GLY A 712 40.59 -31.59 -12.60
CA GLY A 712 41.60 -32.65 -12.70
C GLY A 712 41.09 -34.04 -12.32
N ILE A 713 39.80 -34.32 -12.55
CA ILE A 713 39.17 -35.65 -12.31
C ILE A 713 38.99 -36.39 -13.62
N SER A 714 38.77 -37.72 -13.56
CA SER A 714 38.51 -38.51 -14.77
C SER A 714 37.16 -38.17 -15.39
N SER A 715 36.99 -38.41 -16.70
CA SER A 715 35.76 -38.18 -17.45
C SER A 715 34.59 -38.97 -16.87
N ASP A 716 34.82 -40.20 -16.47
CA ASP A 716 33.79 -41.08 -15.84
C ASP A 716 33.35 -40.53 -14.49
N ARG A 717 34.29 -40.05 -13.67
CA ARG A 717 33.99 -39.41 -12.39
C ARG A 717 33.22 -38.09 -12.57
N ALA A 718 33.56 -37.31 -13.60
CA ALA A 718 32.83 -36.11 -13.94
C ALA A 718 31.40 -36.38 -14.38
N ALA A 719 31.19 -37.41 -15.22
CA ALA A 719 29.85 -37.82 -15.64
C ALA A 719 29.00 -38.35 -14.48
N THR A 720 29.59 -39.18 -13.60
CA THR A 720 28.94 -39.64 -12.38
C THR A 720 28.51 -38.46 -11.46
N LEU A 721 29.39 -37.50 -11.27
CA LEU A 721 29.16 -36.31 -10.48
C LEU A 721 27.98 -35.48 -11.02
N ILE A 722 27.88 -35.29 -12.32
CA ILE A 722 26.77 -34.59 -12.98
C ILE A 722 25.46 -35.36 -12.78
N GLN A 723 25.48 -36.68 -12.93
CA GLN A 723 24.30 -37.53 -12.75
C GLN A 723 23.80 -37.49 -11.31
N GLU A 724 24.68 -37.65 -10.32
CA GLU A 724 24.35 -37.54 -8.90
C GLU A 724 23.82 -36.15 -8.53
N ALA A 725 24.43 -35.09 -9.09
CA ALA A 725 23.92 -33.73 -8.93
C ALA A 725 22.48 -33.59 -9.47
N GLY A 726 22.16 -34.24 -10.58
CA GLY A 726 20.79 -34.31 -11.12
C GLY A 726 19.78 -34.91 -10.12
N PHE A 727 20.14 -36.04 -9.48
CA PHE A 727 19.28 -36.63 -8.45
C PHE A 727 19.11 -35.72 -7.21
N VAL A 728 20.19 -35.08 -6.76
CA VAL A 728 20.13 -34.15 -5.61
C VAL A 728 19.33 -32.91 -5.98
N LEU A 729 19.47 -32.37 -7.17
CA LEU A 729 18.68 -31.22 -7.64
C LEU A 729 17.17 -31.51 -7.60
N GLU A 730 16.77 -32.69 -8.08
CA GLU A 730 15.38 -33.10 -8.05
C GLU A 730 14.86 -33.27 -6.61
N LYS A 731 15.66 -33.83 -5.72
CA LYS A 731 15.35 -33.94 -4.30
C LYS A 731 15.21 -32.57 -3.63
N LEU A 732 16.07 -31.62 -3.95
CA LEU A 732 15.99 -30.24 -3.46
C LEU A 732 14.75 -29.51 -3.98
N ARG A 733 14.36 -29.74 -5.24
CA ARG A 733 13.12 -29.22 -5.85
C ARG A 733 11.90 -29.71 -5.07
N ARG A 734 11.78 -31.02 -4.84
CA ARG A 734 10.66 -31.62 -4.09
C ARG A 734 10.57 -31.09 -2.65
N ARG A 735 11.71 -30.91 -1.98
CA ARG A 735 11.75 -30.29 -0.64
C ARG A 735 11.27 -28.84 -0.66
N SER A 736 11.65 -28.08 -1.69
CA SER A 736 11.20 -26.71 -1.88
C SER A 736 9.68 -26.61 -2.10
N GLU A 737 9.12 -27.51 -2.89
CA GLU A 737 7.68 -27.60 -3.14
C GLU A 737 6.91 -27.90 -1.85
N CYS A 738 7.39 -28.84 -1.04
CA CYS A 738 6.79 -29.15 0.25
C CYS A 738 6.83 -27.93 1.21
N ARG A 739 7.96 -27.22 1.30
CA ARG A 739 8.07 -26.02 2.11
C ARG A 739 7.12 -24.92 1.65
N LYS A 740 6.97 -24.75 0.33
CA LYS A 740 6.02 -23.79 -0.25
C LYS A 740 4.59 -24.15 0.11
N PHE A 741 4.22 -25.42 -0.09
CA PHE A 741 2.90 -25.92 0.26
C PHE A 741 2.55 -25.67 1.74
N MET A 742 3.45 -26.05 2.65
CA MET A 742 3.26 -25.85 4.09
C MET A 742 3.07 -24.38 4.46
N ARG A 743 3.81 -23.47 3.81
CA ARG A 743 3.69 -22.04 4.03
C ARG A 743 2.35 -21.48 3.56
N ASP A 744 1.87 -21.99 2.43
CA ASP A 744 0.66 -21.46 1.80
C ASP A 744 -0.63 -21.99 2.48
N HIS A 745 -0.55 -23.13 3.19
CA HIS A 745 -1.71 -23.81 3.80
C HIS A 745 -1.74 -23.76 5.33
N LEU A 746 -0.62 -23.48 6.03
CA LEU A 746 -0.63 -23.30 7.47
C LEU A 746 -1.11 -21.90 7.87
N ILE A 747 -2.11 -21.84 8.76
CA ILE A 747 -2.68 -20.58 9.23
C ILE A 747 -1.65 -19.81 10.08
N PRO A 748 -1.34 -18.54 9.76
CA PRO A 748 -0.46 -17.72 10.59
C PRO A 748 -1.06 -17.48 11.98
N ARG A 749 -0.33 -17.85 13.06
CA ARG A 749 -0.72 -17.57 14.44
C ARG A 749 0.38 -16.80 15.18
N LYS A 750 -0.01 -15.86 16.05
CA LYS A 750 0.93 -15.09 16.86
C LYS A 750 1.75 -16.04 17.77
N GLY A 751 3.08 -15.96 17.70
CA GLY A 751 3.97 -16.82 18.47
C GLY A 751 4.36 -18.17 17.81
N ARG A 752 3.81 -18.51 16.65
CA ARG A 752 4.13 -19.74 15.92
C ARG A 752 5.37 -19.60 15.06
N SER A 753 6.42 -20.37 15.36
CA SER A 753 7.63 -20.42 14.52
C SER A 753 7.46 -21.43 13.40
N TYR A 754 7.35 -20.96 12.19
CA TYR A 754 7.27 -21.77 10.97
C TYR A 754 8.50 -22.69 10.78
N ALA A 755 9.69 -22.13 11.06
CA ALA A 755 10.94 -22.87 10.97
C ALA A 755 10.96 -24.06 11.93
N LYS A 756 10.40 -23.93 13.15
CA LYS A 756 10.34 -25.04 14.12
C LYS A 756 9.42 -26.18 13.62
N ILE A 757 8.30 -25.85 12.99
CA ILE A 757 7.40 -26.88 12.43
C ILE A 757 8.07 -27.62 11.28
N LEU A 758 8.74 -26.91 10.37
CA LEU A 758 9.47 -27.54 9.26
C LEU A 758 10.62 -28.43 9.76
N SER A 759 11.34 -28.00 10.83
CA SER A 759 12.38 -28.82 11.46
C SER A 759 11.79 -30.10 12.05
N ALA A 760 10.70 -29.97 12.82
CA ALA A 760 10.02 -31.11 13.42
C ALA A 760 9.43 -32.09 12.38
N LEU A 761 8.89 -31.58 11.28
CA LEU A 761 8.43 -32.43 10.16
C LEU A 761 9.59 -33.20 9.53
N LYS A 762 10.75 -32.59 9.36
CA LYS A 762 11.96 -33.25 8.87
C LYS A 762 12.41 -34.36 9.81
N GLU A 763 12.34 -34.15 11.14
CA GLU A 763 12.70 -35.14 12.17
C GLU A 763 11.76 -36.35 12.13
N VAL A 764 10.47 -36.18 11.83
CA VAL A 764 9.50 -37.26 11.65
C VAL A 764 9.48 -37.84 10.21
N GLY A 765 10.47 -37.46 9.38
CA GLY A 765 10.66 -38.03 8.04
C GLY A 765 9.85 -37.36 6.93
N ILE A 766 9.11 -36.28 7.21
CA ILE A 766 8.28 -35.59 6.21
C ILE A 766 9.08 -34.41 5.64
N SER A 767 9.72 -34.63 4.48
CA SER A 767 10.49 -33.60 3.77
C SER A 767 9.96 -33.27 2.36
N GLU A 768 9.04 -34.05 1.84
CA GLU A 768 8.46 -33.93 0.50
C GLU A 768 6.93 -33.98 0.52
N LEU A 769 6.29 -33.38 -0.47
CA LEU A 769 4.82 -33.33 -0.56
C LEU A 769 4.20 -34.74 -0.71
N SER A 770 4.91 -35.66 -1.37
CA SER A 770 4.51 -37.08 -1.50
C SER A 770 4.46 -37.76 -0.16
N LEU A 771 5.39 -37.48 0.75
CA LEU A 771 5.42 -38.04 2.09
C LEU A 771 4.35 -37.40 2.98
N LEU A 772 4.15 -36.09 2.84
CA LEU A 772 3.09 -35.38 3.54
C LEU A 772 1.70 -35.87 3.14
N ALA A 773 1.45 -36.06 1.85
CA ALA A 773 0.17 -36.59 1.34
C ALA A 773 -0.15 -38.03 1.83
N LYS A 774 0.86 -38.79 2.22
CA LYS A 774 0.74 -40.17 2.73
C LYS A 774 0.82 -40.25 4.26
N ALA A 775 1.12 -39.15 4.96
CA ALA A 775 1.24 -39.12 6.41
C ALA A 775 -0.12 -39.24 7.09
N ASP A 776 -0.12 -39.57 8.37
CA ASP A 776 -1.30 -39.58 9.23
C ASP A 776 -1.35 -38.33 10.13
N SER A 777 -2.50 -38.03 10.71
CA SER A 777 -2.69 -36.87 11.58
C SER A 777 -1.86 -36.95 12.85
N THR A 778 -1.55 -38.10 13.36
CA THR A 778 -0.75 -38.30 14.58
C THR A 778 0.70 -37.90 14.37
N THR A 779 1.24 -38.13 13.19
CA THR A 779 2.60 -37.71 12.78
C THR A 779 2.70 -36.19 12.69
N LEU A 780 1.69 -35.52 12.15
CA LEU A 780 1.65 -34.05 12.08
C LEU A 780 1.49 -33.39 13.46
N LYS A 781 0.75 -34.03 14.37
CA LYS A 781 0.63 -33.57 15.77
C LYS A 781 2.01 -33.54 16.48
N LYS A 782 2.83 -34.55 16.28
CA LYS A 782 4.20 -34.62 16.83
C LYS A 782 5.05 -33.44 16.32
N ALA A 783 4.77 -32.93 15.14
CA ALA A 783 5.44 -31.76 14.58
C ALA A 783 4.81 -30.42 15.01
N GLY A 784 3.82 -30.42 15.93
CA GLY A 784 3.22 -29.19 16.50
C GLY A 784 2.07 -28.60 15.63
N VAL A 785 1.42 -29.41 14.80
CA VAL A 785 0.21 -29.04 14.05
C VAL A 785 -1.02 -29.47 14.86
N SER A 786 -2.07 -28.61 14.96
CA SER A 786 -3.30 -28.94 15.67
C SER A 786 -4.17 -29.93 14.88
N ASP A 787 -5.09 -30.63 15.57
CA ASP A 787 -5.92 -31.67 14.97
C ASP A 787 -6.71 -31.22 13.75
N ALA A 788 -7.45 -30.15 13.89
CA ALA A 788 -8.24 -29.58 12.81
C ALA A 788 -7.40 -29.13 11.60
N GLU A 789 -6.21 -28.58 11.88
CA GLU A 789 -5.27 -28.17 10.82
C GLU A 789 -4.59 -29.37 10.18
N ALA A 790 -4.31 -30.44 10.93
CA ALA A 790 -3.68 -31.65 10.40
C ALA A 790 -4.58 -32.35 9.38
N GLU A 791 -5.87 -32.53 9.67
CA GLU A 791 -6.82 -33.11 8.73
C GLU A 791 -6.98 -32.31 7.45
N GLN A 792 -7.12 -31.00 7.58
CA GLN A 792 -7.23 -30.09 6.42
C GLN A 792 -5.94 -30.10 5.60
N LEU A 793 -4.79 -30.04 6.25
CA LEU A 793 -3.48 -30.02 5.60
C LEU A 793 -3.19 -31.31 4.84
N LEU A 794 -3.57 -32.50 5.40
CA LEU A 794 -3.44 -33.78 4.73
C LEU A 794 -4.35 -33.87 3.52
N THR A 795 -5.58 -33.38 3.62
CA THR A 795 -6.52 -33.33 2.52
C THR A 795 -6.00 -32.47 1.38
N ASP A 796 -5.56 -31.26 1.70
CA ASP A 796 -4.99 -30.32 0.72
C ASP A 796 -3.70 -30.85 0.09
N ALA A 797 -2.83 -31.50 0.89
CA ALA A 797 -1.62 -32.15 0.39
C ALA A 797 -1.91 -33.29 -0.61
N LYS A 798 -2.91 -34.13 -0.34
CA LYS A 798 -3.37 -35.17 -1.26
C LYS A 798 -3.90 -34.57 -2.56
N ILE A 799 -4.70 -33.50 -2.49
CA ILE A 799 -5.24 -32.83 -3.66
C ILE A 799 -4.10 -32.28 -4.53
N VAL A 800 -3.16 -31.57 -3.92
CA VAL A 800 -2.04 -30.95 -4.66
C VAL A 800 -1.10 -32.00 -5.23
N TYR A 801 -0.73 -33.00 -4.43
CA TYR A 801 0.15 -34.09 -4.87
C TYR A 801 -0.46 -34.89 -6.03
N ASN A 802 -1.72 -35.31 -5.90
CA ASN A 802 -2.41 -36.08 -6.94
C ASN A 802 -2.67 -35.24 -8.20
N SER A 803 -2.90 -33.94 -8.04
CA SER A 803 -3.01 -33.02 -9.18
C SER A 803 -1.70 -32.88 -9.96
N HIS A 804 -0.56 -32.84 -9.29
CA HIS A 804 0.76 -32.83 -9.92
C HIS A 804 1.00 -34.17 -10.63
N LEU A 805 0.74 -35.27 -9.96
CA LEU A 805 0.89 -36.61 -10.52
C LEU A 805 0.03 -36.82 -11.78
N LEU A 806 -1.24 -36.42 -11.74
CA LEU A 806 -2.13 -36.50 -12.90
C LEU A 806 -1.66 -35.64 -14.10
N LYS A 807 -1.06 -34.49 -13.83
CA LYS A 807 -0.41 -33.67 -14.89
C LYS A 807 0.79 -34.38 -15.49
N GLU A 808 1.64 -34.96 -14.67
CA GLU A 808 2.82 -35.72 -15.13
C GLU A 808 2.39 -36.95 -15.97
N ILE A 809 1.30 -37.58 -15.63
CA ILE A 809 0.69 -38.67 -16.42
C ILE A 809 0.15 -38.17 -17.77
N GLY A 810 -0.05 -36.85 -17.95
CA GLY A 810 -0.50 -36.28 -19.21
C GLY A 810 -1.94 -35.75 -19.19
N ILE A 811 -2.57 -35.60 -18.04
CA ILE A 811 -3.92 -35.00 -17.94
C ILE A 811 -3.81 -33.45 -18.08
N PRO A 812 -4.48 -32.84 -19.09
CA PRO A 812 -4.44 -31.40 -19.29
C PRO A 812 -5.03 -30.63 -18.11
N ALA A 813 -4.47 -29.43 -17.80
CA ALA A 813 -4.88 -28.61 -16.66
C ALA A 813 -6.37 -28.22 -16.68
N VAL A 814 -6.95 -28.03 -17.86
CA VAL A 814 -8.40 -27.72 -18.03
C VAL A 814 -9.25 -28.94 -17.63
N SER A 815 -8.84 -30.15 -18.02
CA SER A 815 -9.52 -31.40 -17.65
C SER A 815 -9.38 -31.70 -16.17
N LEU A 816 -8.19 -31.44 -15.60
CA LEU A 816 -7.92 -31.62 -14.19
C LEU A 816 -8.84 -30.77 -13.29
N LYS A 817 -9.09 -29.50 -13.66
CA LYS A 817 -10.07 -28.68 -12.95
C LYS A 817 -11.45 -29.32 -12.87
N LYS A 818 -11.91 -29.93 -13.95
CA LYS A 818 -13.22 -30.60 -13.99
C LYS A 818 -13.26 -31.83 -13.11
N TYR A 819 -12.18 -32.63 -13.09
CA TYR A 819 -12.07 -33.78 -12.18
C TYR A 819 -12.10 -33.37 -10.71
N LEU A 820 -11.32 -32.31 -10.36
CA LEU A 820 -11.30 -31.78 -8.99
C LEU A 820 -12.68 -31.24 -8.56
N SER A 821 -13.37 -30.51 -9.45
CA SER A 821 -14.73 -30.05 -9.18
C SER A 821 -15.75 -31.18 -9.01
N ALA A 822 -15.50 -32.32 -9.61
CA ALA A 822 -16.31 -33.53 -9.47
C ALA A 822 -15.89 -34.43 -8.28
N GLY A 823 -14.91 -33.99 -7.45
CA GLY A 823 -14.41 -34.78 -6.32
C GLY A 823 -13.48 -35.92 -6.69
N ILE A 824 -13.02 -36.03 -7.96
CA ILE A 824 -12.15 -37.09 -8.46
C ILE A 824 -10.70 -36.63 -8.28
N ILE A 825 -10.14 -37.00 -7.13
CA ILE A 825 -8.82 -36.53 -6.69
C ILE A 825 -7.77 -37.65 -6.82
N GLU A 826 -8.15 -38.87 -6.51
CA GLU A 826 -7.23 -40.01 -6.46
C GLU A 826 -7.08 -40.66 -7.84
N PRO A 827 -5.85 -40.93 -8.29
CA PRO A 827 -5.62 -41.65 -9.57
C PRO A 827 -6.35 -43.01 -9.66
N GLU A 828 -6.46 -43.73 -8.56
CA GLU A 828 -7.19 -45.00 -8.45
C GLU A 828 -8.65 -44.86 -8.84
N SER A 829 -9.27 -43.72 -8.59
CA SER A 829 -10.65 -43.42 -8.95
C SER A 829 -10.92 -43.54 -10.46
N PHE A 830 -9.89 -43.24 -11.30
CA PHE A 830 -10.01 -43.35 -12.76
C PHE A 830 -10.17 -44.78 -13.23
N CYS A 831 -9.57 -45.74 -12.53
CA CYS A 831 -9.69 -47.16 -12.87
C CYS A 831 -10.88 -47.83 -12.20
N ALA A 832 -11.39 -47.24 -11.11
CA ALA A 832 -12.53 -47.78 -10.35
C ALA A 832 -13.88 -47.39 -10.96
N HIS A 833 -13.97 -46.21 -11.61
CA HIS A 833 -15.22 -45.72 -12.21
C HIS A 833 -15.31 -46.07 -13.70
N SER A 834 -16.51 -46.29 -14.20
CA SER A 834 -16.70 -46.43 -15.64
C SER A 834 -16.45 -45.11 -16.37
N PRO A 835 -15.94 -45.13 -17.61
CA PRO A 835 -15.76 -43.87 -18.38
C PRO A 835 -17.07 -43.10 -18.58
N VAL A 836 -18.21 -43.74 -18.55
CA VAL A 836 -19.52 -43.09 -18.66
C VAL A 836 -19.83 -42.31 -17.40
N ALA A 837 -19.65 -42.93 -16.23
CA ALA A 837 -19.86 -42.24 -14.93
C ALA A 837 -18.95 -41.00 -14.80
N LEU A 838 -17.69 -41.14 -15.17
CA LEU A 838 -16.75 -39.98 -15.15
C LEU A 838 -17.15 -38.89 -16.14
N SER A 839 -17.71 -39.24 -17.31
CA SER A 839 -18.22 -38.28 -18.28
C SER A 839 -19.42 -37.50 -17.74
N ASP A 840 -20.34 -38.18 -17.05
CA ASP A 840 -21.52 -37.57 -16.44
C ASP A 840 -21.12 -36.64 -15.26
N MET A 841 -20.20 -37.07 -14.40
CA MET A 841 -19.71 -36.31 -13.23
C MET A 841 -18.94 -35.05 -13.64
N THR A 842 -18.16 -35.09 -14.73
CA THR A 842 -17.26 -34.02 -15.13
C THR A 842 -17.78 -33.16 -16.27
N GLY A 843 -18.84 -33.59 -16.98
CA GLY A 843 -19.36 -32.96 -18.19
C GLY A 843 -18.35 -32.93 -19.36
N MET A 844 -17.36 -33.83 -19.34
CA MET A 844 -16.38 -33.97 -20.43
C MET A 844 -16.84 -35.05 -21.43
N SER A 845 -16.36 -34.93 -22.68
CA SER A 845 -16.70 -35.91 -23.72
C SER A 845 -16.17 -37.31 -23.37
N LEU A 846 -16.96 -38.34 -23.64
CA LEU A 846 -16.61 -39.70 -23.36
C LEU A 846 -15.24 -40.14 -23.97
N GLY A 847 -14.93 -39.70 -25.19
CA GLY A 847 -13.66 -40.01 -25.82
C GLY A 847 -12.46 -39.36 -25.12
N THR A 848 -12.62 -38.13 -24.53
CA THR A 848 -11.60 -37.48 -23.71
C THR A 848 -11.39 -38.27 -22.42
N ILE A 849 -12.47 -38.66 -21.74
CA ILE A 849 -12.43 -39.45 -20.50
C ILE A 849 -11.73 -40.78 -20.74
N GLN A 850 -12.12 -41.51 -21.77
CA GLN A 850 -11.53 -42.85 -22.09
C GLN A 850 -10.01 -42.73 -22.26
N ARG A 851 -9.51 -41.69 -22.96
CA ARG A 851 -8.10 -41.45 -23.12
C ARG A 851 -7.40 -41.18 -21.80
N HIS A 852 -8.00 -40.34 -20.94
CA HIS A 852 -7.45 -40.05 -19.64
C HIS A 852 -7.41 -41.24 -18.72
N VAL A 853 -8.49 -42.04 -18.70
CA VAL A 853 -8.57 -43.29 -17.93
C VAL A 853 -7.49 -44.29 -18.38
N GLU A 854 -7.26 -44.41 -19.69
CA GLU A 854 -6.18 -45.28 -20.20
C GLU A 854 -4.80 -44.82 -19.73
N LEU A 855 -4.51 -43.53 -19.81
CA LEU A 855 -3.24 -43.01 -19.36
C LEU A 855 -3.01 -43.27 -17.87
N VAL A 856 -4.02 -43.02 -17.03
CA VAL A 856 -3.88 -43.18 -15.59
C VAL A 856 -3.82 -44.69 -15.21
N CYS A 857 -4.68 -45.52 -15.79
CA CYS A 857 -4.65 -46.95 -15.51
C CYS A 857 -3.35 -47.62 -16.00
N LYS A 858 -2.79 -47.17 -17.14
CA LYS A 858 -1.46 -47.60 -17.61
C LYS A 858 -0.36 -47.23 -16.61
N TYR A 859 -0.41 -46.03 -16.10
CA TYR A 859 0.54 -45.59 -15.09
C TYR A 859 0.46 -46.40 -13.80
N LEU A 860 -0.79 -46.73 -13.35
CA LEU A 860 -1.03 -47.53 -12.14
C LEU A 860 -0.82 -49.03 -12.36
N ASN A 861 -0.49 -49.45 -13.56
CA ASN A 861 -0.39 -50.87 -13.96
C ASN A 861 -1.68 -51.64 -13.65
N LYS A 862 -2.84 -51.02 -13.87
CA LYS A 862 -4.19 -51.59 -13.65
C LYS A 862 -4.91 -51.74 -14.99
N PRO A 863 -5.82 -52.76 -15.13
CA PRO A 863 -6.63 -52.89 -16.32
C PRO A 863 -7.58 -51.70 -16.48
N ALA A 864 -7.59 -51.09 -17.67
CA ALA A 864 -8.50 -49.99 -17.97
C ALA A 864 -9.95 -50.52 -18.18
N PRO A 865 -10.98 -49.79 -17.73
CA PRO A 865 -12.37 -50.11 -18.03
C PRO A 865 -12.65 -50.17 -19.52
N LYS A 866 -13.65 -50.95 -19.92
CA LYS A 866 -14.00 -51.14 -21.34
C LYS A 866 -14.39 -49.80 -22.00
N LYS A 867 -13.95 -49.62 -23.26
CA LYS A 867 -14.33 -48.47 -24.10
C LYS A 867 -15.69 -48.71 -24.75
N PHE A 868 -16.47 -47.65 -24.84
CA PHE A 868 -17.76 -47.65 -25.51
C PHE A 868 -17.92 -46.41 -26.37
N SER A 869 -18.51 -46.55 -27.58
CA SER A 869 -18.89 -45.41 -28.38
C SER A 869 -20.25 -44.84 -27.94
N LYS A 870 -20.50 -43.57 -28.19
CA LYS A 870 -21.78 -42.90 -27.89
C LYS A 870 -22.95 -43.63 -28.54
N LEU A 871 -22.76 -44.10 -29.79
CA LEU A 871 -23.75 -44.86 -30.52
C LEU A 871 -24.06 -46.23 -29.89
N GLN A 872 -23.04 -46.94 -29.37
CA GLN A 872 -23.22 -48.19 -28.63
C GLN A 872 -24.01 -47.98 -27.35
N ILE A 873 -23.76 -46.90 -26.62
CA ILE A 873 -24.49 -46.57 -25.39
C ILE A 873 -25.95 -46.24 -25.70
N GLU A 874 -26.23 -45.39 -26.72
CA GLU A 874 -27.60 -45.07 -27.12
C GLU A 874 -28.39 -46.28 -27.62
N ARG A 875 -27.76 -47.17 -28.41
CA ARG A 875 -28.36 -48.42 -28.86
C ARG A 875 -28.64 -49.34 -27.70
N GLY A 876 -27.69 -49.56 -26.82
CA GLY A 876 -27.83 -50.39 -25.66
C GLY A 876 -28.83 -49.83 -24.64
N LYS A 877 -28.96 -48.54 -24.49
CA LYS A 877 -29.99 -47.88 -23.66
C LYS A 877 -31.40 -48.30 -24.14
N LYS A 878 -31.62 -48.30 -25.44
CA LYS A 878 -32.89 -48.77 -26.02
C LYS A 878 -33.12 -50.27 -25.75
N GLU A 879 -32.07 -51.08 -25.84
CA GLU A 879 -32.17 -52.54 -25.55
C GLU A 879 -32.47 -52.78 -24.07
N LEU A 880 -31.85 -52.07 -23.14
CA LEU A 880 -32.10 -52.17 -21.71
C LEU A 880 -33.51 -51.71 -21.33
N LEU A 881 -33.99 -50.59 -21.92
CA LEU A 881 -35.35 -50.10 -21.70
C LEU A 881 -36.44 -51.05 -22.23
N ALA A 882 -36.12 -51.93 -23.18
CA ALA A 882 -37.03 -52.97 -23.71
C ALA A 882 -37.16 -54.21 -22.77
N ILE A 883 -36.42 -54.25 -21.65
CA ILE A 883 -36.52 -55.27 -20.62
C ILE A 883 -37.68 -54.92 -19.70
N SER A 884 -38.66 -55.78 -19.63
CA SER A 884 -39.82 -55.57 -18.78
C SER A 884 -39.48 -55.42 -17.31
N GLY A 885 -39.97 -54.32 -16.73
CA GLY A 885 -39.72 -53.93 -15.33
C GLY A 885 -38.40 -53.16 -15.08
N LEU A 886 -37.60 -52.91 -16.12
CA LEU A 886 -36.38 -52.10 -16.01
C LEU A 886 -36.67 -50.65 -16.40
N GLY A 887 -36.86 -49.79 -15.39
CA GLY A 887 -37.19 -48.35 -15.60
C GLY A 887 -35.99 -47.51 -16.01
N ALA A 888 -36.25 -46.34 -16.59
CA ALA A 888 -35.21 -45.44 -17.11
C ALA A 888 -34.12 -45.09 -16.07
N SER A 889 -34.47 -44.82 -14.83
CA SER A 889 -33.53 -44.54 -13.75
C SER A 889 -32.61 -45.74 -13.43
N ALA A 890 -33.14 -46.98 -13.49
CA ALA A 890 -32.33 -48.18 -13.29
C ALA A 890 -31.40 -48.44 -14.50
N VAL A 891 -31.85 -48.16 -15.72
CA VAL A 891 -31.03 -48.22 -16.94
C VAL A 891 -29.85 -47.21 -16.86
N GLU A 892 -30.10 -46.00 -16.42
CA GLU A 892 -29.04 -45.00 -16.24
C GLU A 892 -27.98 -45.45 -15.23
N LYS A 893 -28.42 -45.99 -14.08
CA LYS A 893 -27.50 -46.56 -13.08
C LYS A 893 -26.68 -47.73 -13.62
N MET A 894 -27.29 -48.59 -14.42
CA MET A 894 -26.58 -49.69 -15.09
C MET A 894 -25.56 -49.22 -16.10
N ILE A 895 -25.91 -48.23 -16.92
CA ILE A 895 -24.98 -47.62 -17.88
C ILE A 895 -23.80 -46.96 -17.17
N GLN A 896 -24.04 -46.24 -16.07
CA GLN A 896 -22.99 -45.67 -15.23
C GLN A 896 -22.06 -46.74 -14.65
N ALA A 897 -22.57 -47.88 -14.25
CA ALA A 897 -21.80 -49.07 -13.83
C ALA A 897 -21.11 -49.81 -14.98
N GLY A 898 -21.19 -49.30 -16.21
CA GLY A 898 -20.55 -49.92 -17.38
C GLY A 898 -21.34 -51.09 -18.01
N ILE A 899 -22.58 -51.28 -17.61
CA ILE A 899 -23.52 -52.25 -18.16
C ILE A 899 -24.37 -51.54 -19.21
N ILE A 900 -23.94 -51.57 -20.46
CA ILE A 900 -24.50 -50.72 -21.52
C ILE A 900 -25.59 -51.35 -22.38
N ASP A 901 -25.76 -52.71 -22.37
CA ASP A 901 -26.72 -53.45 -23.18
C ASP A 901 -27.22 -54.70 -22.48
N ALA A 902 -28.22 -55.39 -23.05
CA ALA A 902 -28.78 -56.61 -22.52
C ALA A 902 -27.74 -57.75 -22.42
N GLY A 903 -26.77 -57.76 -23.34
CA GLY A 903 -25.68 -58.73 -23.34
C GLY A 903 -24.71 -58.58 -22.19
N SER A 904 -24.34 -57.33 -21.89
CA SER A 904 -23.49 -56.98 -20.74
C SER A 904 -24.20 -57.21 -19.41
N LEU A 905 -25.51 -56.93 -19.31
CA LEU A 905 -26.33 -57.23 -18.12
C LEU A 905 -26.41 -58.70 -17.87
N LEU A 906 -26.55 -59.51 -18.93
CA LEU A 906 -26.64 -61.00 -18.80
C LEU A 906 -25.32 -61.57 -18.25
N LYS A 907 -24.17 -60.99 -18.54
CA LYS A 907 -22.83 -61.44 -18.12
C LYS A 907 -22.36 -60.80 -16.81
N ALA A 908 -23.07 -59.82 -16.31
CA ALA A 908 -22.72 -59.13 -15.10
C ALA A 908 -22.92 -59.99 -13.83
N ASP A 909 -22.04 -59.88 -12.86
CA ASP A 909 -22.20 -60.47 -11.55
C ASP A 909 -23.31 -59.75 -10.77
N PRO A 910 -24.40 -60.43 -10.36
CA PRO A 910 -25.52 -59.72 -9.72
C PRO A 910 -25.18 -59.03 -8.41
N LYS A 911 -24.30 -59.65 -7.62
CA LYS A 911 -23.91 -59.12 -6.31
C LYS A 911 -23.05 -57.82 -6.47
N LYS A 912 -22.10 -57.86 -7.40
CA LYS A 912 -21.29 -56.72 -7.74
C LYS A 912 -22.11 -55.61 -8.36
N THR A 913 -22.99 -55.95 -9.30
CA THR A 913 -23.90 -54.99 -9.95
C THR A 913 -24.84 -54.33 -8.94
N ALA A 914 -25.34 -55.07 -7.96
CA ALA A 914 -26.16 -54.48 -6.89
C ALA A 914 -25.42 -53.47 -6.06
N SER A 915 -24.16 -53.77 -5.71
CA SER A 915 -23.28 -52.81 -4.99
C SER A 915 -23.00 -51.53 -5.79
N GLU A 916 -22.80 -51.64 -7.11
CA GLU A 916 -22.44 -50.48 -7.99
C GLU A 916 -23.66 -49.65 -8.40
N THR A 917 -24.84 -50.26 -8.54
CA THR A 917 -26.05 -49.59 -9.05
C THR A 917 -27.06 -49.23 -7.96
N GLY A 918 -26.93 -49.79 -6.76
CA GLY A 918 -27.95 -49.70 -5.70
C GLY A 918 -29.29 -50.41 -6.04
N ILE A 919 -29.30 -51.27 -7.06
CA ILE A 919 -30.45 -52.07 -7.43
C ILE A 919 -30.37 -53.40 -6.68
N ALA A 920 -31.46 -53.86 -6.03
CA ALA A 920 -31.45 -55.10 -5.27
C ALA A 920 -30.98 -56.30 -6.12
N GLU A 921 -30.08 -57.13 -5.59
CA GLU A 921 -29.47 -58.27 -6.26
C GLU A 921 -30.52 -59.17 -6.90
N GLN A 922 -31.62 -59.45 -6.19
CA GLN A 922 -32.72 -60.27 -6.68
C GLN A 922 -33.35 -59.67 -7.96
N LYS A 923 -33.54 -58.35 -8.03
CA LYS A 923 -34.08 -57.72 -9.24
C LYS A 923 -33.12 -57.86 -10.43
N ILE A 924 -31.79 -57.71 -10.20
CA ILE A 924 -30.80 -57.93 -11.24
C ILE A 924 -30.87 -59.36 -11.80
N ARG A 925 -30.97 -60.38 -10.92
CA ARG A 925 -31.17 -61.76 -11.29
C ARG A 925 -32.48 -61.99 -12.08
N ASP A 926 -33.53 -61.29 -11.72
CA ASP A 926 -34.78 -61.33 -12.42
C ASP A 926 -34.70 -60.72 -13.83
N TYR A 927 -34.02 -59.62 -13.99
CA TYR A 927 -33.74 -59.01 -15.31
C TYR A 927 -32.91 -59.96 -16.18
N GLN A 928 -31.89 -60.64 -15.61
CA GLN A 928 -31.10 -61.63 -16.32
C GLN A 928 -31.92 -62.81 -16.77
N LYS A 929 -32.86 -63.28 -15.95
CA LYS A 929 -33.82 -64.40 -16.32
C LYS A 929 -34.73 -63.98 -17.47
N ILE A 930 -35.25 -62.74 -17.47
CA ILE A 930 -36.06 -62.14 -18.53
C ILE A 930 -35.30 -62.15 -19.86
N ILE A 931 -34.03 -61.72 -19.85
CA ILE A 931 -33.19 -61.69 -21.03
C ILE A 931 -32.89 -63.06 -21.55
N ARG A 932 -32.63 -64.05 -20.68
CA ARG A 932 -32.42 -65.45 -21.07
C ARG A 932 -33.65 -66.03 -21.74
N ARG A 933 -34.86 -65.88 -21.14
CA ARG A 933 -36.10 -66.32 -21.71
C ARG A 933 -36.42 -65.75 -23.09
N LYS A 934 -36.16 -64.39 -23.26
CA LYS A 934 -36.31 -63.69 -24.57
C LYS A 934 -35.37 -64.30 -25.63
N LYS A 935 -34.12 -64.65 -25.24
CA LYS A 935 -33.16 -65.25 -26.16
C LYS A 935 -33.56 -66.70 -26.55
N GLU A 936 -34.08 -67.51 -25.59
CA GLU A 936 -34.56 -68.87 -25.84
C GLU A 936 -35.78 -68.85 -26.76
N THR A 937 -36.71 -67.87 -26.55
CA THR A 937 -37.91 -67.80 -27.42
C THR A 937 -37.55 -67.34 -28.83
N ALA A 938 -36.53 -66.44 -28.98
CA ALA A 938 -36.05 -66.02 -30.32
C ALA A 938 -35.28 -67.08 -31.08
N ILE A 939 -34.65 -68.08 -30.40
CA ILE A 939 -33.99 -69.23 -31.03
C ILE A 939 -35.00 -70.29 -31.46
N ILE A 940 -36.16 -70.34 -30.81
CA ILE A 940 -37.26 -71.29 -31.15
C ILE A 940 -38.08 -70.76 -32.35
N GLN A 941 -38.01 -69.46 -32.67
CA GLN A 941 -38.71 -68.84 -33.79
C GLN A 941 -37.84 -68.62 -35.06
N LEU A 942 -36.57 -68.98 -35.04
CA LEU A 942 -35.68 -69.17 -36.18
C LEU A 942 -35.49 -70.62 -36.54
#